data_8e35419844198f5b9031970f16ff5c80
#
_entry.id   8e35419844198f5b9031970f16ff5c80
#
_cell.length_a   1.000
_cell.length_b   1.000
_cell.length_c   1.000
_cell.angle_alpha   90.00
_cell.angle_beta   90.00
_cell.angle_gamma   90.00
#
_symmetry.space_group_name_H-M   'P 1'
#
loop_
_entity.id
_entity.type
_entity.pdbx_description
1 polymer ?
#
loop_
_entity_poly.entity_id
_entity_poly.type
_entity_poly.pdbx_seq_one_letter_code
_entity_poly.pdbx_strand_id
1 'polypeptide(L)'
;MYNSYKVPLRAFLPTLMRPILAAQLRRIRGVVAASADEKEVVLYYKGLLDMRAITRFIRQFEDKRGVKKEEKSDLDASAYRREAILSVGGFIAMNILNKTNPEFYASMLLVRRLFTLFIARRFIKNGIAGIIEDKQANADTLTATAVIASVLSGKPESSLTLLALSNGAEMLTEYAAEKARSQISSLLKLDQRDVWLVEDGRERKVPVDSLKPGDCIAVHLGEKICVDGKVIGGNAAVNQASITGESAPAIKQEGSSVYAGSVIEAGDLVMTVEKVGKDTSLAQIIHLVEEAQTRRAPVQNFADKMANMLVPVSFIGAAIIYGATKDWQRVLNLLFIDFSCGLKLSTATAISAAIGVAAKQGILIKGGNYIENLSNVDTVVLDKTGTITIGVPQISHIETREGVSKKEIILSAASAEMHSVHPLAVAIQKYVKDNDWQTPPHDSSETVVARGMKATVPPFEEFSGGDILVGSRRFMDEEGVTGVPAVVDKTWGKNILFVAKDGEYMGFLTIQDPVRPGMKKTLNRMRRIGVDEVVMLTGDSKEVAADVAHAMDIDGYHAEILPEDKANYVMELQKRGNVMMVGDGINDAPALAFADIGVSLGGQKTDIAAESAAITIRSEDPGKLFNALQIGQRTMEVINQNFTATILVNSTAMLLGALGKISPLWAAVIHNTATLAVVLNSARILGPGKGKLR
;
A
#
# COMPACT_ATOMS: atom_id res chain seq x y z
N MET A 1 31.89 14.54 -30.83
CA MET A 1 31.96 13.35 -29.97
C MET A 1 31.05 13.58 -28.78
N TYR A 2 30.26 12.59 -28.41
CA TYR A 2 29.46 12.61 -27.17
C TYR A 2 30.28 11.94 -26.08
N ASN A 3 30.24 12.51 -24.88
CA ASN A 3 30.82 11.89 -23.69
C ASN A 3 29.76 10.98 -23.05
N SER A 4 30.18 9.86 -22.47
CA SER A 4 29.28 8.99 -21.68
C SER A 4 29.68 8.99 -20.22
N TYR A 5 28.70 8.95 -19.33
CA TYR A 5 28.91 8.85 -17.89
C TYR A 5 27.96 7.83 -17.30
N LYS A 6 28.51 6.93 -16.48
CA LYS A 6 27.74 5.88 -15.82
C LYS A 6 27.56 6.20 -14.34
N VAL A 7 26.35 6.16 -13.86
CA VAL A 7 26.00 6.33 -12.45
C VAL A 7 25.46 4.99 -11.93
N PRO A 8 26.19 4.32 -11.04
CA PRO A 8 25.68 3.11 -10.42
C PRO A 8 24.53 3.43 -9.50
N LEU A 9 23.43 2.68 -9.60
CA LEU A 9 22.29 2.76 -8.70
C LEU A 9 22.63 2.04 -7.38
N ARG A 10 22.07 2.53 -6.27
CA ARG A 10 22.22 1.92 -4.94
C ARG A 10 21.40 0.67 -4.78
N ALA A 11 20.33 0.56 -5.57
CA ALA A 11 19.41 -0.56 -5.53
C ALA A 11 18.82 -0.86 -6.91
N PHE A 12 18.10 -1.96 -6.97
CA PHE A 12 17.46 -2.46 -8.19
C PHE A 12 16.37 -1.50 -8.69
N LEU A 13 16.48 -1.05 -9.94
CA LEU A 13 15.49 -0.18 -10.55
C LEU A 13 14.46 -1.03 -11.32
N PRO A 14 13.16 -1.00 -10.91
CA PRO A 14 12.10 -1.74 -11.59
C PRO A 14 12.00 -1.40 -13.09
N THR A 15 11.63 -2.37 -13.91
CA THR A 15 11.59 -2.24 -15.38
C THR A 15 10.77 -1.05 -15.85
N LEU A 16 9.64 -0.76 -15.23
CA LEU A 16 8.77 0.39 -15.53
C LEU A 16 9.39 1.74 -15.16
N MET A 17 10.30 1.78 -14.20
CA MET A 17 10.96 3.00 -13.75
C MET A 17 12.15 3.41 -14.62
N ARG A 18 12.71 2.48 -15.36
CA ARG A 18 13.88 2.71 -16.24
C ARG A 18 13.59 3.74 -17.33
N PRO A 19 12.52 3.61 -18.13
CA PRO A 19 12.18 4.62 -19.12
C PRO A 19 11.82 5.98 -18.51
N ILE A 20 11.20 5.99 -17.34
CA ILE A 20 10.79 7.21 -16.64
C ILE A 20 12.02 8.00 -16.17
N LEU A 21 12.95 7.35 -15.48
CA LEU A 21 14.20 7.98 -15.05
C LEU A 21 15.02 8.47 -16.26
N ALA A 22 15.13 7.64 -17.30
CA ALA A 22 15.81 8.00 -18.53
C ALA A 22 15.19 9.22 -19.23
N ALA A 23 13.85 9.30 -19.31
CA ALA A 23 13.14 10.42 -19.89
C ALA A 23 13.38 11.74 -19.12
N GLN A 24 13.37 11.68 -17.78
CA GLN A 24 13.68 12.86 -16.97
C GLN A 24 15.11 13.34 -17.08
N LEU A 25 16.04 12.43 -17.13
CA LEU A 25 17.45 12.77 -17.30
C LEU A 25 17.72 13.41 -18.67
N ARG A 26 16.97 13.03 -19.72
CA ARG A 26 17.03 13.67 -21.05
C ARG A 26 16.56 15.12 -21.06
N ARG A 27 15.71 15.53 -20.09
CA ARG A 27 15.26 16.94 -19.95
C ARG A 27 16.30 17.85 -19.32
N ILE A 28 17.37 17.32 -18.76
CA ILE A 28 18.45 18.13 -18.19
C ILE A 28 19.28 18.74 -19.32
N ARG A 29 19.43 20.07 -19.28
CA ARG A 29 20.17 20.81 -20.31
C ARG A 29 21.59 20.26 -20.47
N GLY A 30 21.93 19.80 -21.66
CA GLY A 30 23.23 19.20 -21.99
C GLY A 30 23.23 17.67 -22.06
N VAL A 31 22.20 16.97 -21.55
CA VAL A 31 22.03 15.54 -21.75
C VAL A 31 21.40 15.30 -23.13
N VAL A 32 22.05 14.49 -23.95
CA VAL A 32 21.62 14.17 -25.32
C VAL A 32 20.78 12.89 -25.33
N ALA A 33 21.23 11.88 -24.56
CA ALA A 33 20.50 10.64 -24.36
C ALA A 33 20.77 10.10 -22.96
N ALA A 34 19.79 9.38 -22.42
CA ALA A 34 19.92 8.65 -21.16
C ALA A 34 19.28 7.27 -21.31
N SER A 35 19.92 6.27 -20.76
CA SER A 35 19.36 4.94 -20.57
C SER A 35 19.53 4.53 -19.11
N ALA A 36 18.51 3.90 -18.54
CA ALA A 36 18.57 3.35 -17.19
C ALA A 36 18.38 1.83 -17.27
N ASP A 37 19.28 1.10 -16.64
CA ASP A 37 19.22 -0.35 -16.49
C ASP A 37 18.98 -0.71 -15.03
N GLU A 38 18.95 -1.98 -14.71
CA GLU A 38 18.67 -2.50 -13.35
C GLU A 38 19.56 -1.91 -12.26
N LYS A 39 20.84 -1.71 -12.59
CA LYS A 39 21.89 -1.36 -11.64
C LYS A 39 22.66 -0.08 -11.98
N GLU A 40 22.47 0.44 -13.19
CA GLU A 40 23.20 1.63 -13.62
C GLU A 40 22.37 2.54 -14.53
N VAL A 41 22.69 3.83 -14.52
CA VAL A 41 22.19 4.82 -15.44
C VAL A 41 23.34 5.26 -16.33
N VAL A 42 23.15 5.22 -17.65
CA VAL A 42 24.11 5.68 -18.63
C VAL A 42 23.61 6.98 -19.26
N LEU A 43 24.39 8.02 -19.15
CA LEU A 43 24.12 9.35 -19.71
C LEU A 43 25.06 9.64 -20.87
N TYR A 44 24.50 10.10 -21.99
CA TYR A 44 25.27 10.66 -23.12
C TYR A 44 25.05 12.16 -23.16
N TYR A 45 26.12 12.95 -23.17
CA TYR A 45 26.03 14.39 -23.04
C TYR A 45 27.03 15.13 -23.93
N LYS A 46 26.72 16.43 -24.14
CA LYS A 46 27.59 17.34 -24.93
C LYS A 46 27.84 18.61 -24.10
N GLY A 47 29.12 18.94 -23.90
CA GLY A 47 29.53 20.09 -23.11
C GLY A 47 29.78 19.75 -21.63
N LEU A 48 29.85 20.77 -20.77
CA LEU A 48 30.02 20.60 -19.32
C LEU A 48 28.67 20.36 -18.64
N LEU A 49 28.58 19.29 -17.89
CA LEU A 49 27.41 18.94 -17.05
C LEU A 49 27.80 18.96 -15.57
N ASP A 50 26.89 19.43 -14.73
CA ASP A 50 27.03 19.30 -13.28
C ASP A 50 26.68 17.86 -12.85
N MET A 51 27.70 16.98 -12.89
CA MET A 51 27.57 15.58 -12.51
C MET A 51 27.16 15.39 -11.05
N ARG A 52 27.46 16.37 -10.16
CA ARG A 52 27.05 16.31 -8.76
C ARG A 52 25.55 16.57 -8.61
N ALA A 53 24.99 17.51 -9.37
CA ALA A 53 23.55 17.76 -9.40
C ALA A 53 22.79 16.57 -9.97
N ILE A 54 23.26 15.96 -11.06
CA ILE A 54 22.66 14.78 -11.68
C ILE A 54 22.71 13.58 -10.72
N THR A 55 23.86 13.32 -10.12
CA THR A 55 23.98 12.23 -9.14
C THR A 55 23.07 12.47 -7.95
N ARG A 56 22.94 13.72 -7.47
CA ARG A 56 22.02 14.08 -6.40
C ARG A 56 20.56 13.85 -6.81
N PHE A 57 20.19 14.20 -8.02
CA PHE A 57 18.85 13.96 -8.58
C PHE A 57 18.54 12.45 -8.63
N ILE A 58 19.47 11.63 -9.16
CA ILE A 58 19.31 10.17 -9.19
C ILE A 58 19.16 9.62 -7.76
N ARG A 59 19.95 10.12 -6.80
CA ARG A 59 19.86 9.71 -5.38
C ARG A 59 18.53 10.13 -4.73
N GLN A 60 18.06 11.33 -5.03
CA GLN A 60 16.72 11.76 -4.57
C GLN A 60 15.61 10.90 -5.18
N PHE A 61 15.75 10.52 -6.43
CA PHE A 61 14.82 9.60 -7.10
C PHE A 61 14.79 8.22 -6.43
N GLU A 62 15.97 7.68 -6.07
CA GLU A 62 16.09 6.43 -5.32
C GLU A 62 15.54 6.57 -3.89
N ASP A 63 15.89 7.64 -3.17
CA ASP A 63 15.52 7.89 -1.77
C ASP A 63 14.01 8.16 -1.61
N LYS A 64 13.38 8.94 -2.50
CA LYS A 64 11.94 9.18 -2.51
C LYS A 64 11.11 7.88 -2.67
N ARG A 65 11.71 6.82 -3.21
CA ARG A 65 11.05 5.55 -3.47
C ARG A 65 11.41 4.42 -2.51
N GLY A 66 12.09 4.74 -1.42
CA GLY A 66 12.43 3.75 -0.39
C GLY A 66 13.43 2.68 -0.84
N VAL A 67 14.12 2.90 -1.99
CA VAL A 67 15.10 1.97 -2.57
C VAL A 67 16.45 2.19 -1.87
N LYS A 68 16.53 1.98 -0.56
CA LYS A 68 17.79 1.82 0.17
C LYS A 68 18.14 0.34 0.26
N LYS A 69 19.45 0.05 0.12
CA LYS A 69 20.01 -1.27 0.37
C LYS A 69 19.42 -1.84 1.66
N GLU A 70 18.83 -3.02 1.59
CA GLU A 70 18.42 -3.80 2.76
C GLU A 70 19.60 -3.90 3.74
N GLU A 71 19.59 -3.10 4.81
CA GLU A 71 20.16 -3.59 6.04
C GLU A 71 19.20 -4.69 6.52
N LYS A 72 19.59 -5.93 6.34
CA LYS A 72 18.97 -7.07 6.99
C LYS A 72 18.90 -6.74 8.48
N SER A 73 17.74 -6.37 8.96
CA SER A 73 17.44 -6.46 10.38
C SER A 73 17.26 -7.94 10.67
N ASP A 74 18.36 -8.68 10.78
CA ASP A 74 18.39 -9.99 11.45
C ASP A 74 18.16 -9.72 12.96
N LEU A 75 16.96 -9.30 13.30
CA LEU A 75 16.41 -9.43 14.64
C LEU A 75 16.09 -10.93 14.81
N ASP A 76 17.12 -11.69 15.11
CA ASP A 76 17.01 -13.11 15.41
C ASP A 76 16.38 -13.25 16.82
N ALA A 77 15.06 -13.37 16.88
CA ALA A 77 14.29 -13.58 18.11
C ALA A 77 14.84 -14.78 18.90
N SER A 78 15.48 -15.75 18.22
CA SER A 78 16.13 -16.90 18.85
C SER A 78 17.38 -16.49 19.64
N ALA A 79 18.11 -15.47 19.19
CA ALA A 79 19.29 -14.96 19.89
C ALA A 79 18.90 -14.24 21.18
N TYR A 80 17.87 -13.39 21.14
CA TYR A 80 17.34 -12.71 22.33
C TYR A 80 16.84 -13.71 23.38
N ARG A 81 16.13 -14.75 22.95
CA ARG A 81 15.64 -15.81 23.84
C ARG A 81 16.80 -16.55 24.53
N ARG A 82 17.87 -16.89 23.80
CA ARG A 82 19.05 -17.55 24.38
C ARG A 82 19.75 -16.67 25.39
N GLU A 83 19.94 -15.38 25.09
CA GLU A 83 20.60 -14.44 26.01
C GLU A 83 19.76 -14.14 27.25
N ALA A 84 18.43 -14.03 27.09
CA ALA A 84 17.53 -13.90 28.24
C ALA A 84 17.60 -15.11 29.16
N ILE A 85 17.55 -16.33 28.60
CA ILE A 85 17.68 -17.58 29.41
C ILE A 85 19.01 -17.63 30.13
N LEU A 86 20.13 -17.30 29.48
CA LEU A 86 21.45 -17.31 30.10
C LEU A 86 21.59 -16.24 31.20
N SER A 87 21.08 -15.05 30.97
CA SER A 87 21.20 -13.96 31.97
C SER A 87 20.27 -14.16 33.16
N VAL A 88 19.01 -14.55 32.95
CA VAL A 88 18.05 -14.83 34.02
C VAL A 88 18.45 -16.09 34.79
N GLY A 89 18.79 -17.16 34.07
CA GLY A 89 19.27 -18.42 34.68
C GLY A 89 20.54 -18.20 35.51
N GLY A 90 21.52 -17.48 34.96
CA GLY A 90 22.74 -17.14 35.68
C GLY A 90 22.49 -16.26 36.90
N PHE A 91 21.58 -15.27 36.80
CA PHE A 91 21.17 -14.48 37.96
C PHE A 91 20.54 -15.34 39.06
N ILE A 92 19.60 -16.22 38.69
CA ILE A 92 18.97 -17.11 39.67
C ILE A 92 20.00 -18.04 40.31
N ALA A 93 20.87 -18.67 39.53
CA ALA A 93 21.91 -19.58 40.03
C ALA A 93 22.87 -18.85 40.99
N MET A 94 23.32 -17.64 40.66
CA MET A 94 24.19 -16.84 41.52
C MET A 94 23.50 -16.42 42.82
N ASN A 95 22.19 -16.08 42.77
CA ASN A 95 21.44 -15.76 43.99
C ASN A 95 21.22 -16.99 44.89
N ILE A 96 20.97 -18.16 44.32
CA ILE A 96 20.86 -19.41 45.10
C ILE A 96 22.20 -19.71 45.74
N LEU A 97 23.29 -19.64 44.98
CA LEU A 97 24.66 -19.88 45.52
C LEU A 97 25.02 -18.92 46.65
N ASN A 98 24.70 -17.65 46.51
CA ASN A 98 24.93 -16.64 47.55
C ASN A 98 24.16 -16.94 48.84
N LYS A 99 22.93 -17.47 48.74
CA LYS A 99 22.09 -17.85 49.89
C LYS A 99 22.49 -19.16 50.54
N THR A 100 22.95 -20.13 49.75
CA THR A 100 23.28 -21.48 50.23
C THR A 100 24.71 -21.61 50.73
N ASN A 101 25.67 -20.89 50.11
CA ASN A 101 27.08 -20.95 50.47
C ASN A 101 27.75 -19.58 50.22
N PRO A 102 27.57 -18.60 51.15
CA PRO A 102 28.07 -17.24 50.99
C PRO A 102 29.61 -17.12 50.92
N GLU A 103 30.34 -17.97 51.66
CA GLU A 103 31.80 -17.97 51.64
C GLU A 103 32.36 -18.42 50.29
N PHE A 104 31.84 -19.52 49.75
CA PHE A 104 32.20 -19.98 48.40
C PHE A 104 31.82 -18.94 47.34
N TYR A 105 30.64 -18.34 47.45
CA TYR A 105 30.21 -17.26 46.57
C TYR A 105 31.17 -16.07 46.61
N ALA A 106 31.64 -15.67 47.78
CA ALA A 106 32.62 -14.58 47.93
C ALA A 106 33.97 -14.91 47.27
N SER A 107 34.44 -16.16 47.37
CA SER A 107 35.69 -16.61 46.75
C SER A 107 35.65 -16.60 45.21
N MET A 108 34.47 -16.67 44.62
CA MET A 108 34.26 -16.72 43.16
C MET A 108 34.21 -15.32 42.49
N LEU A 109 34.73 -14.27 43.10
CA LEU A 109 34.64 -12.90 42.53
C LEU A 109 35.12 -12.79 41.09
N LEU A 110 36.22 -13.45 40.73
CA LEU A 110 36.76 -13.44 39.37
C LEU A 110 35.79 -14.14 38.38
N VAL A 111 35.24 -15.28 38.79
CA VAL A 111 34.28 -16.03 37.94
C VAL A 111 33.00 -15.20 37.71
N ARG A 112 32.48 -14.56 38.74
CA ARG A 112 31.31 -13.69 38.65
C ARG A 112 31.55 -12.50 37.72
N ARG A 113 32.73 -11.88 37.79
CA ARG A 113 33.16 -10.80 36.89
C ARG A 113 33.20 -11.28 35.43
N LEU A 114 33.88 -12.40 35.17
CA LEU A 114 33.99 -12.98 33.81
C LEU A 114 32.64 -13.40 33.27
N PHE A 115 31.78 -14.00 34.08
CA PHE A 115 30.44 -14.41 33.72
C PHE A 115 29.56 -13.20 33.33
N THR A 116 29.58 -12.11 34.13
CA THR A 116 28.87 -10.88 33.85
C THR A 116 29.32 -10.25 32.52
N LEU A 117 30.64 -10.21 32.27
CA LEU A 117 31.19 -9.73 31.00
C LEU A 117 30.79 -10.63 29.81
N PHE A 118 30.76 -11.95 30.03
CA PHE A 118 30.31 -12.90 29.03
C PHE A 118 28.82 -12.68 28.63
N ILE A 119 27.96 -12.47 29.61
CA ILE A 119 26.55 -12.13 29.35
C ILE A 119 26.45 -10.77 28.62
N ALA A 120 27.26 -9.79 28.95
CA ALA A 120 27.27 -8.47 28.32
C ALA A 120 27.96 -8.40 26.95
N ARG A 121 28.56 -9.54 26.48
CA ARG A 121 29.40 -9.56 25.26
C ARG A 121 28.74 -8.92 24.02
N ARG A 122 27.41 -9.09 23.87
CA ARG A 122 26.60 -8.50 22.74
C ARG A 122 26.63 -6.97 22.87
N PHE A 123 26.30 -6.44 24.04
CA PHE A 123 26.28 -4.99 24.26
C PHE A 123 27.70 -4.40 24.10
N ILE A 124 28.73 -5.11 24.55
CA ILE A 124 30.12 -4.68 24.39
C ILE A 124 30.51 -4.66 22.91
N LYS A 125 30.20 -5.73 22.16
CA LYS A 125 30.50 -5.82 20.72
C LYS A 125 29.80 -4.71 19.95
N ASN A 126 28.49 -4.57 20.13
CA ASN A 126 27.67 -3.58 19.40
C ASN A 126 28.02 -2.14 19.84
N GLY A 127 28.31 -1.93 21.13
CA GLY A 127 28.72 -0.62 21.61
C GLY A 127 30.07 -0.17 21.04
N ILE A 128 31.03 -1.09 20.90
CA ILE A 128 32.31 -0.81 20.24
C ILE A 128 32.12 -0.58 18.74
N ALA A 129 31.31 -1.40 18.08
CA ALA A 129 30.99 -1.24 16.64
C ALA A 129 30.38 0.14 16.37
N GLY A 130 29.41 0.58 17.19
CA GLY A 130 28.82 1.92 17.06
C GLY A 130 29.84 3.06 17.13
N ILE A 131 30.84 2.95 18.03
CA ILE A 131 31.92 3.97 18.15
C ILE A 131 32.85 3.92 16.93
N ILE A 132 33.25 2.72 16.50
CA ILE A 132 34.29 2.55 15.46
C ILE A 132 33.69 2.71 14.06
N GLU A 133 32.57 2.06 13.77
CA GLU A 133 31.96 2.00 12.42
C GLU A 133 31.06 3.20 12.18
N ASP A 134 30.16 3.50 13.12
CA ASP A 134 29.16 4.57 12.97
C ASP A 134 29.66 5.94 13.47
N LYS A 135 30.84 5.97 14.15
CA LYS A 135 31.41 7.16 14.81
C LYS A 135 30.44 7.83 15.78
N GLN A 136 29.54 7.09 16.36
CA GLN A 136 28.53 7.55 17.31
C GLN A 136 28.36 6.54 18.45
N ALA A 137 28.25 7.05 19.69
CA ALA A 137 27.84 6.21 20.81
C ALA A 137 26.34 5.87 20.69
N ASN A 138 26.00 4.61 20.90
CA ASN A 138 24.63 4.09 20.87
C ASN A 138 24.19 3.56 22.25
N ALA A 139 22.96 3.06 22.34
CA ALA A 139 22.41 2.50 23.57
C ALA A 139 23.24 1.33 24.15
N ASP A 140 23.77 0.47 23.26
CA ASP A 140 24.63 -0.64 23.65
C ASP A 140 25.94 -0.12 24.25
N THR A 141 26.44 1.04 23.80
CA THR A 141 27.60 1.72 24.41
C THR A 141 27.31 2.14 25.84
N LEU A 142 26.11 2.69 26.14
CA LEU A 142 25.71 3.02 27.51
C LEU A 142 25.70 1.80 28.41
N THR A 143 25.00 0.75 27.97
CA THR A 143 24.88 -0.51 28.71
C THR A 143 26.25 -1.15 28.94
N ALA A 144 27.10 -1.24 27.92
CA ALA A 144 28.44 -1.78 28.02
C ALA A 144 29.29 -0.98 29.02
N THR A 145 29.25 0.34 28.96
CA THR A 145 29.98 1.22 29.88
C THR A 145 29.51 1.03 31.32
N ALA A 146 28.20 0.95 31.55
CA ALA A 146 27.63 0.72 32.87
C ALA A 146 28.05 -0.64 33.46
N VAL A 147 28.01 -1.70 32.64
CA VAL A 147 28.44 -3.05 33.04
C VAL A 147 29.93 -3.06 33.39
N ILE A 148 30.78 -2.51 32.53
CA ILE A 148 32.24 -2.46 32.79
C ILE A 148 32.52 -1.68 34.06
N ALA A 149 31.89 -0.51 34.24
CA ALA A 149 32.05 0.31 35.43
C ALA A 149 31.65 -0.43 36.74
N SER A 150 30.52 -1.15 36.70
CA SER A 150 30.03 -1.95 37.83
C SER A 150 30.94 -3.14 38.16
N VAL A 151 31.46 -3.84 37.14
CA VAL A 151 32.42 -4.94 37.33
C VAL A 151 33.74 -4.44 37.92
N LEU A 152 34.25 -3.31 37.45
CA LEU A 152 35.46 -2.69 37.98
C LEU A 152 35.28 -2.19 39.45
N SER A 153 34.09 -1.69 39.77
CA SER A 153 33.73 -1.25 41.13
C SER A 153 33.50 -2.41 42.12
N GLY A 154 33.69 -3.66 41.69
CA GLY A 154 33.58 -4.84 42.55
C GLY A 154 32.15 -5.32 42.83
N LYS A 155 31.16 -4.82 42.09
CA LYS A 155 29.72 -5.15 42.24
C LYS A 155 29.14 -5.76 40.99
N PRO A 156 29.67 -6.90 40.49
CA PRO A 156 29.17 -7.52 39.24
C PRO A 156 27.70 -7.97 39.31
N GLU A 157 27.20 -8.23 40.54
CA GLU A 157 25.80 -8.66 40.76
C GLU A 157 24.79 -7.60 40.33
N SER A 158 25.10 -6.32 40.57
CA SER A 158 24.22 -5.22 40.16
C SER A 158 24.02 -5.20 38.65
N SER A 159 25.11 -5.39 37.89
CA SER A 159 25.03 -5.47 36.42
C SER A 159 24.36 -6.76 35.95
N LEU A 160 24.62 -7.91 36.59
CA LEU A 160 23.98 -9.17 36.25
C LEU A 160 22.46 -9.08 36.45
N THR A 161 22.02 -8.49 37.57
CA THR A 161 20.59 -8.25 37.84
C THR A 161 19.95 -7.40 36.76
N LEU A 162 20.62 -6.30 36.40
CA LEU A 162 20.11 -5.38 35.38
C LEU A 162 20.12 -5.99 33.99
N LEU A 163 21.15 -6.76 33.60
CA LEU A 163 21.22 -7.50 32.35
C LEU A 163 20.11 -8.58 32.26
N ALA A 164 19.85 -9.29 33.37
CA ALA A 164 18.79 -10.28 33.43
C ALA A 164 17.41 -9.62 33.21
N LEU A 165 17.18 -8.48 33.87
CA LEU A 165 15.93 -7.71 33.70
C LEU A 165 15.81 -7.14 32.30
N SER A 166 16.86 -6.53 31.75
CA SER A 166 16.88 -5.95 30.40
C SER A 166 16.67 -7.00 29.31
N ASN A 167 17.47 -8.08 29.32
CA ASN A 167 17.32 -9.17 28.34
C ASN A 167 15.95 -9.86 28.46
N GLY A 168 15.40 -10.00 29.67
CA GLY A 168 14.07 -10.55 29.89
C GLY A 168 12.97 -9.64 29.33
N ALA A 169 13.09 -8.35 29.57
CA ALA A 169 12.15 -7.36 29.04
C ALA A 169 12.25 -7.22 27.51
N GLU A 170 13.47 -7.21 26.94
CA GLU A 170 13.68 -7.24 25.48
C GLU A 170 13.02 -8.47 24.83
N MET A 171 13.21 -9.65 25.43
CA MET A 171 12.57 -10.89 24.96
C MET A 171 11.04 -10.77 24.97
N LEU A 172 10.44 -10.25 26.04
CA LEU A 172 8.99 -10.06 26.13
C LEU A 172 8.47 -9.04 25.12
N THR A 173 9.21 -7.96 24.94
CA THR A 173 8.86 -6.89 24.02
C THR A 173 8.95 -7.36 22.56
N GLU A 174 10.03 -8.09 22.21
CA GLU A 174 10.18 -8.67 20.88
C GLU A 174 9.13 -9.75 20.61
N TYR A 175 8.83 -10.61 21.59
CA TYR A 175 7.73 -11.57 21.50
C TYR A 175 6.39 -10.89 21.25
N ALA A 176 6.10 -9.78 21.94
CA ALA A 176 4.87 -9.02 21.73
C ALA A 176 4.83 -8.40 20.32
N ALA A 177 5.95 -7.85 19.86
CA ALA A 177 6.08 -7.29 18.51
C ALA A 177 5.98 -8.36 17.42
N GLU A 178 6.63 -9.51 17.59
CA GLU A 178 6.56 -10.65 16.69
C GLU A 178 5.13 -11.21 16.62
N LYS A 179 4.46 -11.36 17.75
CA LYS A 179 3.07 -11.81 17.81
C LYS A 179 2.13 -10.83 17.10
N ALA A 180 2.34 -9.53 17.27
CA ALA A 180 1.58 -8.52 16.53
C ALA A 180 1.79 -8.63 15.01
N ARG A 181 3.03 -8.86 14.55
CA ARG A 181 3.36 -9.09 13.12
C ARG A 181 2.81 -10.42 12.60
N SER A 182 2.95 -11.51 13.36
CA SER A 182 2.51 -12.86 12.94
C SER A 182 0.99 -12.98 12.83
N GLN A 183 0.23 -12.21 13.63
CA GLN A 183 -1.22 -12.16 13.50
C GLN A 183 -1.66 -11.67 12.12
N ILE A 184 -0.86 -10.83 11.47
CA ILE A 184 -1.14 -10.31 10.12
C ILE A 184 -0.98 -11.44 9.10
N SER A 185 0.13 -12.18 9.14
CA SER A 185 0.40 -13.29 8.22
C SER A 185 -0.56 -14.49 8.44
N SER A 186 -0.97 -14.73 9.68
CA SER A 186 -1.92 -15.85 9.99
C SER A 186 -3.33 -15.60 9.47
N LEU A 187 -3.75 -14.33 9.34
CA LEU A 187 -5.07 -13.97 8.83
C LEU A 187 -5.20 -14.17 7.31
N LEU A 188 -4.07 -14.25 6.61
CA LEU A 188 -4.00 -14.43 5.16
C LEU A 188 -3.63 -15.87 4.76
N LYS A 189 -3.35 -16.77 5.73
CA LYS A 189 -2.97 -18.16 5.41
C LYS A 189 -4.17 -19.00 4.99
N LEU A 190 -3.96 -19.81 3.96
CA LEU A 190 -4.87 -20.89 3.55
C LEU A 190 -4.58 -22.12 4.41
N ASP A 191 -5.54 -22.55 5.23
CA ASP A 191 -5.40 -23.76 6.05
C ASP A 191 -5.86 -25.03 5.32
N GLN A 192 -6.47 -24.89 4.14
CA GLN A 192 -6.99 -26.02 3.36
C GLN A 192 -5.85 -26.68 2.57
N ARG A 193 -5.69 -27.99 2.78
CA ARG A 193 -4.62 -28.78 2.17
C ARG A 193 -5.08 -29.58 0.95
N ASP A 194 -6.37 -29.87 0.83
CA ASP A 194 -6.94 -30.73 -0.21
C ASP A 194 -8.08 -30.02 -0.94
N VAL A 195 -8.25 -30.36 -2.23
CA VAL A 195 -9.30 -29.84 -3.12
C VAL A 195 -9.92 -30.98 -3.92
N TRP A 196 -11.10 -30.75 -4.50
CA TRP A 196 -11.82 -31.71 -5.32
C TRP A 196 -11.45 -31.51 -6.81
N LEU A 197 -10.56 -32.35 -7.34
CA LEU A 197 -10.22 -32.39 -8.77
C LEU A 197 -11.33 -33.10 -9.52
N VAL A 198 -11.80 -32.52 -10.61
CA VAL A 198 -12.84 -33.09 -11.48
C VAL A 198 -12.17 -33.69 -12.73
N GLU A 199 -12.19 -35.01 -12.84
CA GLU A 199 -11.70 -35.76 -14.01
C GLU A 199 -12.81 -36.71 -14.49
N ASP A 200 -13.13 -36.68 -15.78
CA ASP A 200 -14.17 -37.50 -16.40
C ASP A 200 -15.53 -37.47 -15.67
N GLY A 201 -15.91 -36.32 -15.15
CA GLY A 201 -17.16 -36.11 -14.42
C GLY A 201 -17.19 -36.72 -13.01
N ARG A 202 -16.05 -37.11 -12.47
CA ARG A 202 -15.90 -37.61 -11.09
C ARG A 202 -15.00 -36.72 -10.27
N GLU A 203 -15.40 -36.46 -9.04
CA GLU A 203 -14.62 -35.71 -8.08
C GLU A 203 -13.65 -36.62 -7.31
N ARG A 204 -12.40 -36.23 -7.25
CA ARG A 204 -11.35 -36.90 -6.47
C ARG A 204 -10.59 -35.90 -5.62
N LYS A 205 -10.44 -36.18 -4.33
CA LYS A 205 -9.71 -35.31 -3.41
C LYS A 205 -8.21 -35.44 -3.63
N VAL A 206 -7.54 -34.31 -3.89
CA VAL A 206 -6.10 -34.23 -4.16
C VAL A 206 -5.48 -33.09 -3.36
N PRO A 207 -4.17 -33.16 -3.02
CA PRO A 207 -3.47 -32.03 -2.40
C PRO A 207 -3.43 -30.81 -3.32
N VAL A 208 -3.62 -29.60 -2.76
CA VAL A 208 -3.56 -28.31 -3.51
C VAL A 208 -2.25 -28.17 -4.29
N ASP A 209 -1.13 -28.61 -3.70
CA ASP A 209 0.21 -28.53 -4.30
C ASP A 209 0.37 -29.42 -5.56
N SER A 210 -0.54 -30.34 -5.82
CA SER A 210 -0.52 -31.19 -7.02
C SER A 210 -1.23 -30.59 -8.22
N LEU A 211 -2.00 -29.50 -8.03
CA LEU A 211 -2.76 -28.84 -9.08
C LEU A 211 -1.87 -28.11 -10.08
N LYS A 212 -2.34 -28.07 -11.33
CA LYS A 212 -1.70 -27.35 -12.43
C LYS A 212 -2.69 -26.39 -13.11
N PRO A 213 -2.21 -25.30 -13.72
CA PRO A 213 -3.05 -24.50 -14.59
C PRO A 213 -3.69 -25.37 -15.68
N GLY A 214 -5.01 -25.19 -15.86
CA GLY A 214 -5.85 -25.99 -16.77
C GLY A 214 -6.64 -27.10 -16.09
N ASP A 215 -6.32 -27.50 -14.85
CA ASP A 215 -7.10 -28.49 -14.10
C ASP A 215 -8.51 -27.94 -13.78
N CYS A 216 -9.49 -28.83 -13.65
CA CYS A 216 -10.85 -28.50 -13.25
C CYS A 216 -11.07 -28.93 -11.80
N ILE A 217 -11.56 -28.02 -10.95
CA ILE A 217 -11.87 -28.33 -9.55
C ILE A 217 -13.30 -27.97 -9.22
N ALA A 218 -13.92 -28.72 -8.31
CA ALA A 218 -15.16 -28.39 -7.65
C ALA A 218 -14.89 -27.76 -6.28
N VAL A 219 -15.71 -26.78 -5.90
CA VAL A 219 -15.66 -26.14 -4.59
C VAL A 219 -17.09 -26.07 -4.06
N HIS A 220 -17.30 -26.61 -2.89
CA HIS A 220 -18.62 -26.76 -2.28
C HIS A 220 -18.90 -25.73 -1.20
N LEU A 221 -20.17 -25.66 -0.79
CA LEU A 221 -20.64 -24.78 0.28
C LEU A 221 -19.75 -24.85 1.53
N GLY A 222 -19.30 -23.70 2.02
CA GLY A 222 -18.44 -23.56 3.21
C GLY A 222 -16.95 -23.82 2.96
N GLU A 223 -16.56 -24.28 1.77
CA GLU A 223 -15.16 -24.50 1.43
C GLU A 223 -14.47 -23.21 1.00
N LYS A 224 -13.14 -23.18 1.21
CA LYS A 224 -12.29 -22.09 0.72
C LYS A 224 -11.77 -22.42 -0.68
N ILE A 225 -11.78 -21.45 -1.55
CA ILE A 225 -11.11 -21.50 -2.85
C ILE A 225 -9.59 -21.38 -2.61
N CYS A 226 -8.80 -22.35 -3.07
CA CYS A 226 -7.36 -22.42 -2.78
C CYS A 226 -6.46 -21.93 -3.92
N VAL A 227 -7.04 -21.67 -5.10
CA VAL A 227 -6.36 -21.31 -6.34
C VAL A 227 -7.12 -20.17 -7.03
N ASP A 228 -6.47 -19.43 -7.91
CA ASP A 228 -7.19 -18.48 -8.77
C ASP A 228 -7.66 -19.20 -10.04
N GLY A 229 -8.84 -18.84 -10.52
CA GLY A 229 -9.38 -19.45 -11.72
C GLY A 229 -10.69 -18.84 -12.21
N LYS A 230 -11.27 -19.49 -13.20
CA LYS A 230 -12.49 -19.06 -13.89
C LYS A 230 -13.59 -20.10 -13.74
N VAL A 231 -14.79 -19.65 -13.40
CA VAL A 231 -15.95 -20.53 -13.26
C VAL A 231 -16.37 -21.05 -14.63
N ILE A 232 -16.55 -22.38 -14.73
CA ILE A 232 -17.01 -23.07 -15.93
C ILE A 232 -18.36 -23.73 -15.73
N GLY A 233 -18.88 -23.74 -14.48
CA GLY A 233 -20.21 -24.26 -14.16
C GLY A 233 -20.62 -23.98 -12.73
N GLY A 234 -21.91 -23.99 -12.46
CA GLY A 234 -22.46 -23.69 -11.14
C GLY A 234 -22.77 -22.20 -10.93
N ASN A 235 -23.36 -21.91 -9.78
CA ASN A 235 -23.70 -20.54 -9.35
C ASN A 235 -23.54 -20.48 -7.84
N ALA A 236 -22.77 -19.51 -7.31
CA ALA A 236 -22.52 -19.40 -5.90
C ALA A 236 -22.40 -17.94 -5.43
N ALA A 237 -22.78 -17.71 -4.19
CA ALA A 237 -22.42 -16.50 -3.44
C ALA A 237 -21.07 -16.71 -2.78
N VAL A 238 -20.07 -15.93 -3.18
CA VAL A 238 -18.67 -16.07 -2.79
C VAL A 238 -18.23 -14.86 -1.97
N ASN A 239 -17.83 -15.09 -0.73
CA ASN A 239 -17.24 -14.07 0.12
C ASN A 239 -15.77 -13.87 -0.25
N GLN A 240 -15.47 -12.69 -0.76
CA GLN A 240 -14.13 -12.29 -1.20
C GLN A 240 -13.46 -11.26 -0.25
N ALA A 241 -13.98 -11.11 0.96
CA ALA A 241 -13.52 -10.10 1.92
C ALA A 241 -12.01 -10.20 2.24
N SER A 242 -11.42 -11.40 2.17
CA SER A 242 -9.98 -11.62 2.38
C SER A 242 -9.10 -10.96 1.30
N ILE A 243 -9.67 -10.62 0.12
CA ILE A 243 -8.93 -10.08 -1.04
C ILE A 243 -9.37 -8.65 -1.33
N THR A 244 -10.69 -8.40 -1.39
CA THR A 244 -11.25 -7.09 -1.74
C THR A 244 -11.55 -6.22 -0.51
N GLY A 245 -11.65 -6.84 0.67
CA GLY A 245 -12.08 -6.18 1.90
C GLY A 245 -13.57 -5.83 1.92
N GLU A 246 -14.38 -6.37 1.01
CA GLU A 246 -15.83 -6.18 0.94
C GLU A 246 -16.53 -7.31 1.69
N SER A 247 -17.45 -6.96 2.59
CA SER A 247 -18.16 -7.95 3.40
C SER A 247 -19.37 -8.58 2.68
N ALA A 248 -19.85 -7.96 1.60
CA ALA A 248 -20.97 -8.51 0.83
C ALA A 248 -20.51 -9.62 -0.08
N PRO A 249 -21.13 -10.81 -0.07
CA PRO A 249 -20.80 -11.88 -1.00
C PRO A 249 -21.10 -11.49 -2.45
N ALA A 250 -20.17 -11.82 -3.36
CA ALA A 250 -20.32 -11.60 -4.78
C ALA A 250 -20.95 -12.83 -5.44
N ILE A 251 -21.99 -12.63 -6.27
CA ILE A 251 -22.55 -13.72 -7.06
C ILE A 251 -21.58 -14.08 -8.20
N LYS A 252 -21.19 -15.34 -8.28
CA LYS A 252 -20.31 -15.89 -9.30
C LYS A 252 -21.05 -16.93 -10.11
N GLN A 253 -20.95 -16.79 -11.42
CA GLN A 253 -21.57 -17.65 -12.41
C GLN A 253 -20.56 -17.98 -13.52
N GLU A 254 -20.92 -18.80 -14.48
CA GLU A 254 -20.05 -19.17 -15.60
C GLU A 254 -19.38 -17.94 -16.24
N GLY A 255 -18.07 -18.05 -16.45
CA GLY A 255 -17.23 -16.95 -16.94
C GLY A 255 -16.70 -15.99 -15.88
N SER A 256 -17.18 -16.06 -14.63
CA SER A 256 -16.69 -15.20 -13.53
C SER A 256 -15.30 -15.64 -13.03
N SER A 257 -14.44 -14.68 -12.70
CA SER A 257 -13.16 -14.97 -12.00
C SER A 257 -13.39 -15.16 -10.51
N VAL A 258 -12.68 -16.12 -9.93
CA VAL A 258 -12.65 -16.43 -8.49
C VAL A 258 -11.20 -16.54 -8.02
N TYR A 259 -10.96 -16.21 -6.76
CA TYR A 259 -9.62 -16.03 -6.23
C TYR A 259 -9.36 -16.88 -4.98
N ALA A 260 -8.12 -17.33 -4.82
CA ALA A 260 -7.67 -18.02 -3.63
C ALA A 260 -7.95 -17.19 -2.37
N GLY A 261 -8.40 -17.86 -1.29
CA GLY A 261 -8.77 -17.21 -0.03
C GLY A 261 -10.25 -16.80 0.08
N SER A 262 -11.03 -16.90 -1.00
CA SER A 262 -12.48 -16.69 -0.98
C SER A 262 -13.20 -17.90 -0.38
N VAL A 263 -14.41 -17.70 0.16
CA VAL A 263 -15.23 -18.74 0.78
C VAL A 263 -16.59 -18.81 0.10
N ILE A 264 -17.07 -20.01 -0.20
CA ILE A 264 -18.44 -20.22 -0.72
C ILE A 264 -19.44 -20.11 0.44
N GLU A 265 -20.33 -19.13 0.40
CA GLU A 265 -21.39 -18.94 1.40
C GLU A 265 -22.73 -19.55 0.98
N ALA A 266 -22.96 -19.74 -0.31
CA ALA A 266 -24.12 -20.44 -0.84
C ALA A 266 -23.83 -20.97 -2.24
N GLY A 267 -24.40 -22.11 -2.60
CA GLY A 267 -24.20 -22.77 -3.90
C GLY A 267 -22.90 -23.54 -4.02
N ASP A 268 -22.58 -23.98 -5.23
CA ASP A 268 -21.39 -24.75 -5.57
C ASP A 268 -20.83 -24.24 -6.90
N LEU A 269 -19.51 -24.36 -7.10
CA LEU A 269 -18.82 -23.94 -8.32
C LEU A 269 -17.94 -25.06 -8.86
N VAL A 270 -17.90 -25.17 -10.17
CA VAL A 270 -16.84 -25.85 -10.92
C VAL A 270 -16.01 -24.78 -11.62
N MET A 271 -14.69 -24.82 -11.46
CA MET A 271 -13.80 -23.80 -12.01
C MET A 271 -12.57 -24.41 -12.66
N THR A 272 -12.03 -23.73 -13.67
CA THR A 272 -10.72 -24.06 -14.24
C THR A 272 -9.65 -23.30 -13.48
N VAL A 273 -8.58 -23.97 -13.11
CA VAL A 273 -7.42 -23.43 -12.42
C VAL A 273 -6.59 -22.57 -13.37
N GLU A 274 -6.34 -21.30 -13.03
CA GLU A 274 -5.47 -20.40 -13.80
C GLU A 274 -4.11 -20.18 -13.10
N LYS A 275 -4.12 -19.98 -11.76
CA LYS A 275 -2.90 -19.75 -10.97
C LYS A 275 -2.89 -20.60 -9.70
N VAL A 276 -1.71 -21.14 -9.37
CA VAL A 276 -1.50 -22.04 -8.21
C VAL A 276 -0.38 -21.53 -7.29
N GLY A 277 -0.43 -21.87 -6.03
CA GLY A 277 0.65 -21.66 -5.06
C GLY A 277 1.06 -20.20 -4.94
N LYS A 278 2.33 -19.88 -5.24
CA LYS A 278 2.90 -18.53 -5.10
C LYS A 278 2.38 -17.51 -6.12
N ASP A 279 1.83 -17.98 -7.22
CA ASP A 279 1.33 -17.14 -8.31
C ASP A 279 -0.12 -16.68 -8.07
N THR A 280 -0.80 -17.22 -7.06
CA THR A 280 -2.17 -16.79 -6.70
C THR A 280 -2.20 -15.35 -6.21
N SER A 281 -3.31 -14.68 -6.46
CA SER A 281 -3.55 -13.29 -6.00
C SER A 281 -3.36 -13.13 -4.50
N LEU A 282 -3.80 -14.11 -3.70
CA LEU A 282 -3.60 -14.09 -2.26
C LEU A 282 -2.11 -14.21 -1.87
N ALA A 283 -1.36 -15.10 -2.52
CA ALA A 283 0.07 -15.26 -2.25
C ALA A 283 0.86 -13.99 -2.62
N GLN A 284 0.51 -13.31 -3.71
CA GLN A 284 1.07 -12.03 -4.09
C GLN A 284 0.76 -10.94 -3.06
N ILE A 285 -0.47 -10.89 -2.52
CA ILE A 285 -0.83 -9.98 -1.43
C ILE A 285 0.06 -10.22 -0.20
N ILE A 286 0.20 -11.48 0.21
CA ILE A 286 1.05 -11.85 1.35
C ILE A 286 2.49 -11.38 1.14
N HIS A 287 3.06 -11.67 -0.03
CA HIS A 287 4.40 -11.24 -0.39
C HIS A 287 4.57 -9.71 -0.36
N LEU A 288 3.62 -8.95 -0.93
CA LEU A 288 3.64 -7.48 -0.90
C LEU A 288 3.56 -6.93 0.54
N VAL A 289 2.75 -7.54 1.40
CA VAL A 289 2.63 -7.16 2.82
C VAL A 289 3.93 -7.46 3.57
N GLU A 290 4.56 -8.61 3.34
CA GLU A 290 5.84 -8.97 3.95
C GLU A 290 6.96 -8.04 3.48
N GLU A 291 7.05 -7.76 2.18
CA GLU A 291 8.02 -6.81 1.63
C GLU A 291 7.80 -5.39 2.18
N ALA A 292 6.55 -4.95 2.28
CA ALA A 292 6.21 -3.63 2.82
C ALA A 292 6.68 -3.44 4.27
N GLN A 293 6.66 -4.49 5.08
CA GLN A 293 7.13 -4.45 6.47
C GLN A 293 8.66 -4.27 6.58
N THR A 294 9.42 -4.62 5.55
CA THR A 294 10.87 -4.43 5.51
C THR A 294 11.28 -3.00 5.11
N ARG A 295 10.42 -2.25 4.42
CA ARG A 295 10.69 -0.88 3.99
C ARG A 295 10.46 0.12 5.12
N ARG A 296 11.53 0.68 5.66
CA ARG A 296 11.50 1.61 6.81
C ARG A 296 10.87 2.95 6.45
N ALA A 297 10.05 3.48 7.36
CA ALA A 297 9.50 4.83 7.28
C ALA A 297 10.53 5.90 7.74
N PRO A 298 10.46 7.14 7.23
CA PRO A 298 11.26 8.26 7.74
C PRO A 298 11.16 8.45 9.26
N VAL A 299 9.97 8.28 9.84
CA VAL A 299 9.76 8.35 11.29
C VAL A 299 10.55 7.28 12.07
N GLN A 300 10.81 6.11 11.47
CA GLN A 300 11.69 5.10 12.10
C GLN A 300 13.14 5.58 12.11
N ASN A 301 13.61 6.20 11.04
CA ASN A 301 14.93 6.83 10.98
C ASN A 301 15.03 8.01 11.96
N PHE A 302 13.95 8.78 12.14
CA PHE A 302 13.87 9.85 13.13
C PHE A 302 13.95 9.29 14.55
N ALA A 303 13.23 8.21 14.86
CA ALA A 303 13.31 7.52 16.15
C ALA A 303 14.74 7.04 16.46
N ASP A 304 15.43 6.45 15.45
CA ASP A 304 16.82 6.05 15.57
C ASP A 304 17.75 7.25 15.84
N LYS A 305 17.56 8.34 15.11
CA LYS A 305 18.34 9.57 15.27
C LYS A 305 18.13 10.21 16.63
N MET A 306 16.89 10.31 17.09
CA MET A 306 16.53 10.84 18.42
C MET A 306 17.14 9.98 19.52
N ALA A 307 17.02 8.67 19.44
CA ALA A 307 17.61 7.75 20.40
C ALA A 307 19.14 7.95 20.50
N ASN A 308 19.82 7.99 19.35
CA ASN A 308 21.27 8.17 19.31
C ASN A 308 21.70 9.56 19.81
N MET A 309 20.88 10.61 19.62
CA MET A 309 21.18 11.96 20.12
C MET A 309 21.08 12.05 21.66
N LEU A 310 20.23 11.22 22.29
CA LEU A 310 20.07 11.21 23.74
C LEU A 310 21.19 10.47 24.46
N VAL A 311 21.95 9.59 23.81
CA VAL A 311 23.06 8.85 24.39
C VAL A 311 24.19 9.77 24.93
N PRO A 312 24.73 10.72 24.15
CA PRO A 312 25.71 11.69 24.67
C PRO A 312 25.18 12.50 25.85
N VAL A 313 23.89 12.86 25.83
CA VAL A 313 23.27 13.60 26.96
C VAL A 313 23.30 12.75 28.23
N SER A 314 23.04 11.45 28.15
CA SER A 314 23.12 10.51 29.27
C SER A 314 24.57 10.42 29.83
N PHE A 315 25.58 10.37 28.95
CA PHE A 315 27.00 10.36 29.38
C PHE A 315 27.42 11.66 30.08
N ILE A 316 27.03 12.80 29.49
CA ILE A 316 27.32 14.13 30.09
C ILE A 316 26.63 14.25 31.47
N GLY A 317 25.35 13.87 31.54
CA GLY A 317 24.59 13.84 32.79
C GLY A 317 25.24 12.94 33.83
N ALA A 318 25.67 11.74 33.45
CA ALA A 318 26.37 10.79 34.30
C ALA A 318 27.70 11.39 34.86
N ALA A 319 28.48 12.03 34.00
CA ALA A 319 29.71 12.70 34.40
C ALA A 319 29.46 13.85 35.40
N ILE A 320 28.46 14.69 35.15
CA ILE A 320 28.07 15.78 36.06
C ILE A 320 27.62 15.23 37.42
N ILE A 321 26.76 14.21 37.44
CA ILE A 321 26.27 13.59 38.68
C ILE A 321 27.41 12.96 39.47
N TYR A 322 28.33 12.26 38.78
CA TYR A 322 29.50 11.71 39.45
C TYR A 322 30.40 12.79 40.02
N GLY A 323 30.63 13.87 39.27
CA GLY A 323 31.42 15.02 39.76
C GLY A 323 30.83 15.64 41.00
N ALA A 324 29.52 15.81 41.06
CA ALA A 324 28.81 16.44 42.16
C ALA A 324 28.60 15.52 43.37
N THR A 325 28.34 14.23 43.17
CA THR A 325 27.88 13.35 44.26
C THR A 325 28.87 12.25 44.63
N LYS A 326 29.82 11.90 43.76
CA LYS A 326 30.72 10.74 43.85
C LYS A 326 29.99 9.40 44.05
N ASP A 327 28.69 9.35 43.74
CA ASP A 327 27.84 8.20 43.98
C ASP A 327 27.62 7.42 42.66
N TRP A 328 28.23 6.25 42.57
CA TRP A 328 28.10 5.36 41.41
C TRP A 328 26.69 4.83 41.19
N GLN A 329 25.85 4.70 42.21
CA GLN A 329 24.49 4.22 42.04
C GLN A 329 23.64 5.24 41.25
N ARG A 330 23.87 6.54 41.51
CA ARG A 330 23.21 7.61 40.74
C ARG A 330 23.68 7.65 39.28
N VAL A 331 24.96 7.41 39.04
CA VAL A 331 25.51 7.29 37.69
C VAL A 331 24.88 6.13 36.94
N LEU A 332 24.80 4.96 37.57
CA LEU A 332 24.19 3.77 36.95
C LEU A 332 22.72 4.00 36.63
N ASN A 333 21.95 4.75 37.43
CA ASN A 333 20.58 5.12 37.13
C ASN A 333 20.44 5.83 35.77
N LEU A 334 21.41 6.72 35.44
CA LEU A 334 21.37 7.43 34.15
C LEU A 334 21.81 6.55 32.99
N LEU A 335 22.80 5.67 33.21
CA LEU A 335 23.36 4.83 32.15
C LEU A 335 22.47 3.64 31.78
N PHE A 336 21.57 3.19 32.67
CA PHE A 336 20.66 2.08 32.40
C PHE A 336 19.31 2.48 31.79
N ILE A 337 18.99 3.78 31.80
CA ILE A 337 17.76 4.26 31.14
C ILE A 337 18.10 4.61 29.69
N ASP A 338 17.58 3.80 28.78
CA ASP A 338 17.70 3.99 27.35
C ASP A 338 16.36 4.43 26.72
N PHE A 339 16.41 5.38 25.80
CA PHE A 339 15.23 5.85 25.09
C PHE A 339 14.98 5.05 23.81
N SER A 340 15.99 4.33 23.31
CA SER A 340 15.95 3.74 21.97
C SER A 340 14.96 2.60 21.84
N CYS A 341 14.88 1.72 22.83
CA CYS A 341 13.99 0.55 22.80
C CYS A 341 12.52 0.97 22.66
N GLY A 342 12.06 1.92 23.49
CA GLY A 342 10.69 2.42 23.45
C GLY A 342 10.34 3.09 22.13
N LEU A 343 11.23 3.93 21.61
CA LEU A 343 11.01 4.65 20.36
C LEU A 343 11.05 3.72 19.13
N LYS A 344 12.07 2.89 18.99
CA LYS A 344 12.28 2.02 17.82
C LYS A 344 11.23 0.93 17.69
N LEU A 345 11.04 0.15 18.77
CA LEU A 345 10.16 -1.00 18.75
C LEU A 345 8.68 -0.59 18.63
N SER A 346 8.25 0.46 19.34
CA SER A 346 6.87 0.93 19.25
C SER A 346 6.53 1.46 17.87
N THR A 347 7.46 2.19 17.24
CA THR A 347 7.26 2.72 15.86
C THR A 347 7.18 1.59 14.84
N ALA A 348 8.12 0.64 14.87
CA ALA A 348 8.11 -0.51 13.96
C ALA A 348 6.83 -1.34 14.12
N THR A 349 6.39 -1.57 15.36
CA THR A 349 5.16 -2.30 15.66
C THR A 349 3.91 -1.55 15.15
N ALA A 350 3.84 -0.22 15.34
CA ALA A 350 2.74 0.61 14.88
C ALA A 350 2.59 0.57 13.35
N ILE A 351 3.69 0.74 12.62
CA ILE A 351 3.71 0.70 11.16
C ILE A 351 3.32 -0.68 10.64
N SER A 352 3.90 -1.75 11.20
CA SER A 352 3.54 -3.13 10.81
C SER A 352 2.06 -3.42 11.06
N ALA A 353 1.52 -2.98 12.20
CA ALA A 353 0.10 -3.12 12.51
C ALA A 353 -0.78 -2.36 11.52
N ALA A 354 -0.40 -1.13 11.13
CA ALA A 354 -1.12 -0.31 10.17
C ALA A 354 -1.17 -0.97 8.78
N ILE A 355 -0.03 -1.48 8.27
CA ILE A 355 0.04 -2.22 7.01
C ILE A 355 -0.90 -3.42 7.05
N GLY A 356 -0.90 -4.18 8.15
CA GLY A 356 -1.78 -5.34 8.31
C GLY A 356 -3.27 -5.00 8.37
N VAL A 357 -3.64 -3.91 9.04
CA VAL A 357 -5.04 -3.43 9.06
C VAL A 357 -5.49 -2.93 7.71
N ALA A 358 -4.61 -2.23 6.97
CA ALA A 358 -4.88 -1.79 5.61
C ALA A 358 -5.13 -2.99 4.68
N ALA A 359 -4.25 -4.00 4.73
CA ALA A 359 -4.37 -5.21 3.92
C ALA A 359 -5.70 -5.95 4.14
N LYS A 360 -6.18 -6.06 5.41
CA LYS A 360 -7.50 -6.63 5.73
C LYS A 360 -8.67 -5.87 5.09
N GLN A 361 -8.49 -4.59 4.80
CA GLN A 361 -9.50 -3.76 4.14
C GLN A 361 -9.33 -3.75 2.61
N GLY A 362 -8.47 -4.59 2.05
CA GLY A 362 -8.16 -4.61 0.62
C GLY A 362 -7.30 -3.42 0.16
N ILE A 363 -6.61 -2.75 1.10
CA ILE A 363 -5.71 -1.62 0.84
C ILE A 363 -4.27 -2.13 1.00
N LEU A 364 -3.56 -2.34 -0.09
CA LEU A 364 -2.19 -2.84 -0.10
C LEU A 364 -1.21 -1.67 -0.12
N ILE A 365 -0.43 -1.51 0.93
CA ILE A 365 0.56 -0.43 1.10
C ILE A 365 1.95 -1.02 0.99
N LYS A 366 2.78 -0.54 0.05
CA LYS A 366 4.09 -1.12 -0.28
C LYS A 366 5.26 -0.67 0.61
N GLY A 367 5.00 0.04 1.70
CA GLY A 367 6.06 0.45 2.61
C GLY A 367 5.61 1.36 3.74
N GLY A 368 6.37 1.34 4.84
CA GLY A 368 6.08 2.16 6.01
C GLY A 368 6.15 3.67 5.76
N ASN A 369 6.99 4.10 4.81
CA ASN A 369 7.09 5.49 4.38
C ASN A 369 5.75 6.03 3.84
N TYR A 370 4.95 5.19 3.19
CA TYR A 370 3.64 5.60 2.68
C TYR A 370 2.59 5.75 3.79
N ILE A 371 2.73 5.03 4.92
CA ILE A 371 1.89 5.24 6.11
C ILE A 371 2.11 6.66 6.68
N GLU A 372 3.37 7.09 6.74
CA GLU A 372 3.72 8.43 7.20
C GLU A 372 3.21 9.50 6.24
N ASN A 373 3.44 9.32 4.92
CA ASN A 373 2.96 10.26 3.91
C ASN A 373 1.43 10.39 3.92
N LEU A 374 0.67 9.27 4.11
CA LEU A 374 -0.79 9.28 4.22
C LEU A 374 -1.30 10.16 5.36
N SER A 375 -0.52 10.38 6.42
CA SER A 375 -0.92 11.26 7.52
C SER A 375 -0.83 12.75 7.19
N ASN A 376 -0.08 13.11 6.16
CA ASN A 376 0.29 14.48 5.82
C ASN A 376 -0.05 14.82 4.36
N VAL A 377 -1.17 14.32 3.84
CA VAL A 377 -1.63 14.63 2.49
C VAL A 377 -2.30 15.99 2.48
N ASP A 378 -1.75 16.92 1.72
CA ASP A 378 -2.29 18.27 1.54
C ASP A 378 -3.20 18.32 0.30
N THR A 379 -2.77 17.73 -0.82
CA THR A 379 -3.49 17.74 -2.09
C THR A 379 -3.80 16.33 -2.57
N VAL A 380 -5.06 16.09 -2.97
CA VAL A 380 -5.50 14.87 -3.64
C VAL A 380 -5.72 15.16 -5.12
N VAL A 381 -4.96 14.48 -5.97
CA VAL A 381 -5.08 14.56 -7.43
C VAL A 381 -5.79 13.31 -7.94
N LEU A 382 -6.84 13.48 -8.71
CA LEU A 382 -7.67 12.40 -9.22
C LEU A 382 -7.62 12.37 -10.76
N ASP A 383 -7.35 11.21 -11.35
CA ASP A 383 -7.75 11.00 -12.74
C ASP A 383 -9.27 10.93 -12.84
N LYS A 384 -9.83 11.30 -13.99
CA LYS A 384 -11.29 11.20 -14.22
C LYS A 384 -11.70 9.76 -14.54
N THR A 385 -11.16 9.22 -15.62
CA THR A 385 -11.66 7.97 -16.24
C THR A 385 -11.21 6.74 -15.46
N GLY A 386 -12.17 5.91 -15.03
CA GLY A 386 -11.86 4.72 -14.23
C GLY A 386 -11.49 5.00 -12.78
N THR A 387 -11.42 6.28 -12.36
CA THR A 387 -11.13 6.72 -10.98
C THR A 387 -12.32 7.47 -10.38
N ILE A 388 -12.62 8.69 -10.82
CA ILE A 388 -13.85 9.40 -10.44
C ILE A 388 -15.05 8.68 -11.05
N THR A 389 -14.92 8.21 -12.29
CA THR A 389 -15.91 7.42 -13.01
C THR A 389 -15.60 5.93 -12.93
N ILE A 390 -16.57 5.09 -13.32
CA ILE A 390 -16.43 3.63 -13.32
C ILE A 390 -15.44 3.16 -14.40
N GLY A 391 -15.28 3.93 -15.49
CA GLY A 391 -14.43 3.60 -16.63
C GLY A 391 -15.10 2.64 -17.61
N VAL A 392 -16.40 2.44 -17.47
CA VAL A 392 -17.23 1.63 -18.38
C VAL A 392 -18.40 2.48 -18.83
N PRO A 393 -18.39 2.98 -20.08
CA PRO A 393 -19.48 3.76 -20.63
C PRO A 393 -20.80 3.00 -20.55
N GLN A 394 -21.88 3.72 -20.28
CA GLN A 394 -23.25 3.18 -20.18
C GLN A 394 -24.21 4.12 -20.89
N ILE A 395 -25.30 3.57 -21.44
CA ILE A 395 -26.39 4.36 -21.96
C ILE A 395 -27.09 5.07 -20.82
N SER A 396 -27.07 6.40 -20.83
CA SER A 396 -27.64 7.23 -19.76
C SER A 396 -29.04 7.75 -20.13
N HIS A 397 -29.31 7.95 -21.41
CA HIS A 397 -30.60 8.41 -21.90
C HIS A 397 -30.88 7.90 -23.33
N ILE A 398 -32.14 7.63 -23.60
CA ILE A 398 -32.64 7.22 -24.90
C ILE A 398 -33.83 8.12 -25.26
N GLU A 399 -33.67 8.89 -26.29
CA GLU A 399 -34.71 9.73 -26.86
C GLU A 399 -35.17 9.13 -28.18
N THR A 400 -36.46 8.95 -28.36
CA THR A 400 -37.05 8.36 -29.58
C THR A 400 -38.00 9.32 -30.23
N ARG A 401 -38.04 9.31 -31.58
CA ARG A 401 -39.11 9.97 -32.35
C ARG A 401 -40.45 9.30 -32.04
N GLU A 402 -41.53 10.06 -32.17
CA GLU A 402 -42.91 9.54 -32.02
C GLU A 402 -43.16 8.34 -32.95
N GLY A 403 -43.63 7.24 -32.37
CA GLY A 403 -43.87 5.99 -33.11
C GLY A 403 -42.68 5.01 -33.13
N VAL A 404 -41.49 5.38 -32.62
CA VAL A 404 -40.32 4.50 -32.54
C VAL A 404 -40.14 3.97 -31.11
N SER A 405 -39.99 2.66 -30.95
CA SER A 405 -39.77 2.06 -29.62
C SER A 405 -38.30 2.17 -29.17
N LYS A 406 -38.09 2.20 -27.84
CA LYS A 406 -36.70 2.16 -27.27
C LYS A 406 -35.99 0.88 -27.65
N LYS A 407 -36.68 -0.24 -27.75
CA LYS A 407 -36.11 -1.52 -28.17
C LYS A 407 -35.58 -1.42 -29.61
N GLU A 408 -36.37 -0.84 -30.51
CA GLU A 408 -36.02 -0.72 -31.94
C GLU A 408 -34.78 0.14 -32.15
N ILE A 409 -34.67 1.33 -31.51
CA ILE A 409 -33.50 2.18 -31.68
C ILE A 409 -32.22 1.54 -31.11
N ILE A 410 -32.34 0.83 -29.99
CA ILE A 410 -31.19 0.13 -29.40
C ILE A 410 -30.75 -1.06 -30.25
N LEU A 411 -31.68 -1.86 -30.75
CA LEU A 411 -31.36 -2.99 -31.64
C LEU A 411 -30.77 -2.53 -32.98
N SER A 412 -31.25 -1.41 -33.53
CA SER A 412 -30.65 -0.76 -34.70
C SER A 412 -29.21 -0.38 -34.46
N ALA A 413 -28.95 0.33 -33.36
CA ALA A 413 -27.61 0.74 -33.01
C ALA A 413 -26.69 -0.47 -32.69
N ALA A 414 -27.21 -1.47 -31.98
CA ALA A 414 -26.47 -2.67 -31.65
C ALA A 414 -26.08 -3.51 -32.87
N SER A 415 -26.99 -3.61 -33.86
CA SER A 415 -26.72 -4.32 -35.12
C SER A 415 -25.62 -3.62 -35.92
N ALA A 416 -25.71 -2.29 -36.10
CA ALA A 416 -24.68 -1.52 -36.81
C ALA A 416 -23.28 -1.59 -36.13
N GLU A 417 -23.24 -1.62 -34.81
CA GLU A 417 -22.01 -1.62 -34.02
C GLU A 417 -21.58 -3.04 -33.54
N MET A 418 -22.16 -4.12 -34.12
CA MET A 418 -21.97 -5.49 -33.61
C MET A 418 -20.51 -5.93 -33.56
N HIS A 419 -19.69 -5.55 -34.51
CA HIS A 419 -18.28 -5.93 -34.62
C HIS A 419 -17.32 -4.81 -34.18
N SER A 420 -17.86 -3.67 -33.73
CA SER A 420 -17.07 -2.54 -33.28
C SER A 420 -16.51 -2.79 -31.85
N VAL A 421 -15.23 -2.56 -31.72
CA VAL A 421 -14.55 -2.59 -30.38
C VAL A 421 -14.56 -1.21 -29.71
N HIS A 422 -15.23 -0.23 -30.30
CA HIS A 422 -15.32 1.10 -29.73
C HIS A 422 -16.06 1.10 -28.38
N PRO A 423 -15.65 1.86 -27.36
CA PRO A 423 -16.31 1.89 -26.06
C PRO A 423 -17.82 2.17 -26.10
N LEU A 424 -18.28 2.99 -27.08
CA LEU A 424 -19.70 3.27 -27.26
C LEU A 424 -20.47 2.02 -27.75
N ALA A 425 -19.88 1.26 -28.66
CA ALA A 425 -20.45 0.00 -29.13
C ALA A 425 -20.57 -1.03 -28.00
N VAL A 426 -19.51 -1.15 -27.18
CA VAL A 426 -19.51 -2.03 -26.01
C VAL A 426 -20.64 -1.67 -25.04
N ALA A 427 -20.89 -0.37 -24.82
CA ALA A 427 -21.98 0.10 -23.96
C ALA A 427 -23.37 -0.29 -24.51
N ILE A 428 -23.55 -0.21 -25.84
CA ILE A 428 -24.79 -0.59 -26.51
C ILE A 428 -25.02 -2.10 -26.43
N GLN A 429 -23.99 -2.91 -26.76
CA GLN A 429 -24.07 -4.37 -26.69
C GLN A 429 -24.35 -4.86 -25.26
N LYS A 430 -23.71 -4.22 -24.25
CA LYS A 430 -23.99 -4.51 -22.86
C LYS A 430 -25.46 -4.22 -22.50
N TYR A 431 -25.99 -3.10 -22.93
CA TYR A 431 -27.39 -2.75 -22.66
C TYR A 431 -28.36 -3.78 -23.27
N VAL A 432 -28.08 -4.27 -24.47
CA VAL A 432 -28.87 -5.35 -25.13
C VAL A 432 -28.83 -6.62 -24.29
N LYS A 433 -27.63 -7.02 -23.85
CA LYS A 433 -27.42 -8.21 -23.00
C LYS A 433 -28.11 -8.09 -21.63
N ASP A 434 -28.03 -6.93 -21.00
CA ASP A 434 -28.60 -6.67 -19.66
C ASP A 434 -30.15 -6.68 -19.70
N ASN A 435 -30.77 -6.52 -20.90
CA ASN A 435 -32.21 -6.62 -21.10
C ASN A 435 -32.66 -7.96 -21.74
N ASP A 436 -31.76 -8.94 -21.83
CA ASP A 436 -31.99 -10.25 -22.43
C ASP A 436 -32.52 -10.18 -23.89
N TRP A 437 -32.09 -9.16 -24.66
CA TRP A 437 -32.43 -9.03 -26.08
C TRP A 437 -31.37 -9.69 -26.96
N GLN A 438 -31.77 -10.08 -28.18
CA GLN A 438 -30.83 -10.59 -29.18
C GLN A 438 -30.54 -9.48 -30.21
N THR A 439 -29.25 -9.28 -30.51
CA THR A 439 -28.81 -8.32 -31.51
C THR A 439 -29.10 -8.88 -32.91
N PRO A 440 -29.86 -8.16 -33.76
CA PRO A 440 -30.10 -8.58 -35.16
C PRO A 440 -28.76 -8.67 -35.92
N PRO A 441 -28.50 -9.74 -36.69
CA PRO A 441 -27.33 -9.80 -37.57
C PRO A 441 -27.47 -8.79 -38.70
N HIS A 442 -26.37 -8.27 -39.24
CA HIS A 442 -26.37 -7.40 -40.41
C HIS A 442 -25.75 -8.11 -41.63
N ASP A 443 -26.22 -7.77 -42.83
CA ASP A 443 -25.69 -8.30 -44.08
C ASP A 443 -24.39 -7.58 -44.49
N SER A 444 -24.32 -6.28 -44.23
CA SER A 444 -23.14 -5.45 -44.47
C SER A 444 -22.99 -4.37 -43.42
N SER A 445 -21.76 -4.01 -43.09
CA SER A 445 -21.45 -2.85 -42.25
C SER A 445 -20.23 -2.11 -42.76
N GLU A 446 -20.26 -0.78 -42.70
CA GLU A 446 -19.18 0.10 -43.10
C GLU A 446 -18.90 1.13 -42.03
N THR A 447 -17.63 1.23 -41.62
CA THR A 447 -17.17 2.27 -40.68
C THR A 447 -16.78 3.53 -41.45
N VAL A 448 -17.48 4.62 -41.20
CA VAL A 448 -17.11 5.95 -41.74
C VAL A 448 -16.26 6.65 -40.69
N VAL A 449 -14.95 6.74 -40.95
CA VAL A 449 -13.94 7.23 -39.99
C VAL A 449 -14.33 8.61 -39.43
N ALA A 450 -14.32 8.75 -38.11
CA ALA A 450 -14.68 9.95 -37.35
C ALA A 450 -16.11 10.46 -37.59
N ARG A 451 -17.01 9.61 -38.10
CA ARG A 451 -18.41 9.94 -38.34
C ARG A 451 -19.37 8.97 -37.66
N GLY A 452 -19.27 7.67 -37.97
CA GLY A 452 -20.17 6.63 -37.48
C GLY A 452 -20.13 5.35 -38.30
N MET A 453 -21.21 4.61 -38.22
CA MET A 453 -21.41 3.31 -38.89
C MET A 453 -22.62 3.34 -39.80
N LYS A 454 -22.51 2.65 -40.93
CA LYS A 454 -23.64 2.27 -41.81
C LYS A 454 -23.80 0.76 -41.74
N ALA A 455 -25.01 0.27 -41.71
CA ALA A 455 -25.28 -1.17 -41.79
C ALA A 455 -26.60 -1.44 -42.50
N THR A 456 -26.63 -2.48 -43.34
CA THR A 456 -27.88 -3.02 -43.90
C THR A 456 -28.24 -4.24 -43.03
N VAL A 457 -29.39 -4.18 -42.40
CA VAL A 457 -29.87 -5.17 -41.45
C VAL A 457 -31.12 -5.85 -42.00
N PRO A 458 -31.11 -7.18 -42.16
CA PRO A 458 -32.31 -7.92 -42.61
C PRO A 458 -33.36 -7.95 -41.50
N PRO A 459 -34.63 -8.22 -41.85
CA PRO A 459 -35.68 -8.45 -40.87
C PRO A 459 -35.29 -9.60 -39.92
N PHE A 460 -35.44 -9.40 -38.61
CA PHE A 460 -35.08 -10.37 -37.58
C PHE A 460 -36.09 -10.33 -36.43
N GLU A 461 -36.76 -11.43 -36.14
CA GLU A 461 -37.85 -11.50 -35.14
C GLU A 461 -38.90 -10.38 -35.34
N GLU A 462 -39.07 -9.53 -34.34
CA GLU A 462 -39.95 -8.34 -34.37
C GLU A 462 -39.30 -7.11 -35.02
N PHE A 463 -38.00 -7.18 -35.36
CA PHE A 463 -37.25 -6.08 -35.97
C PHE A 463 -37.43 -6.07 -37.50
N SER A 464 -37.90 -4.97 -38.03
CA SER A 464 -38.30 -4.88 -39.47
C SER A 464 -37.13 -4.80 -40.45
N GLY A 465 -35.86 -4.71 -39.96
CA GLY A 465 -34.68 -4.49 -40.80
C GLY A 465 -34.67 -3.09 -41.45
N GLY A 466 -33.67 -2.85 -42.33
CA GLY A 466 -33.50 -1.60 -43.07
C GLY A 466 -32.04 -1.13 -43.10
N ASP A 467 -31.82 0.01 -43.76
CA ASP A 467 -30.51 0.67 -43.80
C ASP A 467 -30.35 1.55 -42.58
N ILE A 468 -29.43 1.17 -41.69
CA ILE A 468 -29.20 1.81 -40.41
C ILE A 468 -27.97 2.72 -40.50
N LEU A 469 -28.10 3.94 -39.96
CA LEU A 469 -27.03 4.89 -39.76
C LEU A 469 -26.89 5.20 -38.27
N VAL A 470 -25.69 5.08 -37.75
CA VAL A 470 -25.38 5.36 -36.33
C VAL A 470 -24.16 6.26 -36.26
N GLY A 471 -24.27 7.45 -35.65
CA GLY A 471 -23.13 8.33 -35.60
C GLY A 471 -23.38 9.73 -35.07
N SER A 472 -22.47 10.63 -35.40
CA SER A 472 -22.51 12.04 -34.99
C SER A 472 -23.63 12.81 -35.73
N ARG A 473 -24.05 13.95 -35.19
CA ARG A 473 -24.97 14.87 -35.86
C ARG A 473 -24.48 15.20 -37.27
N ARG A 474 -23.20 15.55 -37.41
CA ARG A 474 -22.59 15.85 -38.69
C ARG A 474 -22.74 14.71 -39.70
N PHE A 475 -22.63 13.47 -39.24
CA PHE A 475 -22.82 12.30 -40.10
C PHE A 475 -24.27 12.20 -40.65
N MET A 476 -25.27 12.45 -39.80
CA MET A 476 -26.67 12.50 -40.24
C MET A 476 -26.92 13.58 -41.29
N ASP A 477 -26.33 14.77 -41.13
CA ASP A 477 -26.45 15.89 -42.08
C ASP A 477 -25.73 15.57 -43.41
N GLU A 478 -24.55 14.95 -43.40
CA GLU A 478 -23.80 14.53 -44.60
C GLU A 478 -24.51 13.43 -45.38
N GLU A 479 -25.23 12.53 -44.72
CA GLU A 479 -26.03 11.47 -45.36
C GLU A 479 -27.47 11.89 -45.70
N GLY A 480 -27.85 13.13 -45.44
CA GLY A 480 -29.17 13.66 -45.82
C GLY A 480 -30.34 13.11 -45.02
N VAL A 481 -30.09 12.68 -43.78
CA VAL A 481 -31.13 12.14 -42.88
C VAL A 481 -32.17 13.20 -42.58
N THR A 482 -33.44 12.87 -42.80
CA THR A 482 -34.57 13.78 -42.56
C THR A 482 -35.08 13.69 -41.10
N GLY A 483 -35.62 14.79 -40.59
CA GLY A 483 -36.26 14.81 -39.27
C GLY A 483 -35.31 14.95 -38.08
N VAL A 484 -34.01 15.17 -38.27
CA VAL A 484 -33.03 15.37 -37.18
C VAL A 484 -33.30 16.72 -36.51
N PRO A 485 -33.52 16.77 -35.17
CA PRO A 485 -33.86 18.00 -34.47
C PRO A 485 -32.73 19.03 -34.54
N ALA A 486 -33.06 20.33 -34.76
CA ALA A 486 -32.09 21.41 -34.93
C ALA A 486 -31.24 21.63 -33.67
N VAL A 487 -31.82 21.43 -32.50
CA VAL A 487 -31.16 21.57 -31.20
C VAL A 487 -31.49 20.34 -30.37
N VAL A 488 -30.45 19.66 -29.89
CA VAL A 488 -30.56 18.68 -28.82
C VAL A 488 -30.06 19.37 -27.55
N ASP A 489 -30.86 19.30 -26.49
CA ASP A 489 -30.51 19.92 -25.23
C ASP A 489 -29.14 19.40 -24.79
N LYS A 490 -28.19 20.29 -24.54
CA LYS A 490 -26.82 19.95 -24.13
C LYS A 490 -26.85 19.41 -22.70
N THR A 491 -27.32 18.21 -22.56
CA THR A 491 -27.31 17.55 -21.26
C THR A 491 -25.91 17.01 -20.95
N TRP A 492 -25.09 17.80 -20.23
CA TRP A 492 -24.05 17.32 -19.34
C TRP A 492 -22.94 16.47 -19.99
N GLY A 493 -22.15 17.02 -20.91
CA GLY A 493 -20.95 16.36 -21.43
C GLY A 493 -21.14 14.94 -21.95
N LYS A 494 -22.32 14.62 -22.44
CA LYS A 494 -22.72 13.30 -22.90
C LYS A 494 -22.34 13.12 -24.36
N ASN A 495 -21.74 11.99 -24.71
CA ASN A 495 -21.58 11.60 -26.10
C ASN A 495 -22.97 11.26 -26.66
N ILE A 496 -23.43 12.05 -27.63
CA ILE A 496 -24.73 11.86 -28.31
C ILE A 496 -24.47 11.07 -29.59
N LEU A 497 -25.15 9.95 -29.69
CA LEU A 497 -25.13 9.06 -30.86
C LEU A 497 -26.51 9.05 -31.51
N PHE A 498 -26.60 9.65 -32.69
CA PHE A 498 -27.83 9.68 -33.46
C PHE A 498 -28.03 8.35 -34.21
N VAL A 499 -29.28 7.93 -34.32
CA VAL A 499 -29.69 6.71 -35.03
C VAL A 499 -30.74 7.08 -36.06
N ALA A 500 -30.55 6.59 -37.29
CA ALA A 500 -31.51 6.73 -38.38
C ALA A 500 -31.68 5.41 -39.07
N LYS A 501 -32.84 5.24 -39.71
CA LYS A 501 -33.21 4.06 -40.48
C LYS A 501 -33.89 4.50 -41.79
N ASP A 502 -33.44 3.94 -42.89
CA ASP A 502 -33.99 4.21 -44.24
C ASP A 502 -34.02 5.72 -44.55
N GLY A 503 -33.02 6.49 -44.11
CA GLY A 503 -32.90 7.92 -44.29
C GLY A 503 -33.78 8.79 -43.38
N GLU A 504 -34.51 8.19 -42.44
CA GLU A 504 -35.30 8.92 -41.45
C GLU A 504 -34.71 8.81 -40.04
N TYR A 505 -34.70 9.93 -39.31
CA TYR A 505 -34.27 9.99 -37.91
C TYR A 505 -35.18 9.17 -37.00
N MET A 506 -34.58 8.26 -36.21
CA MET A 506 -35.28 7.46 -35.22
C MET A 506 -35.20 8.03 -33.81
N GLY A 507 -34.06 8.63 -33.45
CA GLY A 507 -33.78 9.14 -32.12
C GLY A 507 -32.29 9.27 -31.88
N PHE A 508 -31.93 9.48 -30.60
CA PHE A 508 -30.52 9.49 -30.18
C PHE A 508 -30.32 8.75 -28.86
N LEU A 509 -29.10 8.29 -28.66
CA LEU A 509 -28.61 7.71 -27.42
C LEU A 509 -27.57 8.65 -26.79
N THR A 510 -27.62 8.83 -25.48
CA THR A 510 -26.52 9.47 -24.77
C THR A 510 -25.75 8.44 -23.97
N ILE A 511 -24.47 8.40 -24.19
CA ILE A 511 -23.56 7.43 -23.54
C ILE A 511 -22.58 8.22 -22.70
N GLN A 512 -22.47 7.85 -21.44
CA GLN A 512 -21.54 8.48 -20.51
C GLN A 512 -20.89 7.43 -19.62
N ASP A 513 -19.72 7.75 -19.10
CA ASP A 513 -19.06 7.00 -18.05
C ASP A 513 -19.57 7.52 -16.69
N PRO A 514 -20.38 6.74 -15.96
CA PRO A 514 -21.02 7.23 -14.74
C PRO A 514 -20.01 7.45 -13.63
N VAL A 515 -20.25 8.46 -12.81
CA VAL A 515 -19.47 8.71 -11.60
C VAL A 515 -19.62 7.57 -10.60
N ARG A 516 -18.53 7.16 -9.96
CA ARG A 516 -18.56 6.13 -8.92
C ARG A 516 -19.49 6.52 -7.78
N PRO A 517 -20.39 5.61 -7.36
CA PRO A 517 -21.22 5.84 -6.18
C PRO A 517 -20.38 6.15 -4.94
N GLY A 518 -20.77 7.19 -4.19
CA GLY A 518 -20.07 7.58 -2.96
C GLY A 518 -18.81 8.43 -3.13
N MET A 519 -18.33 8.72 -4.36
CA MET A 519 -17.12 9.53 -4.60
C MET A 519 -17.22 10.90 -3.94
N LYS A 520 -18.26 11.69 -4.22
CA LYS A 520 -18.47 13.02 -3.60
C LYS A 520 -18.45 12.97 -2.08
N LYS A 521 -19.10 11.97 -1.48
CA LYS A 521 -19.09 11.76 -0.02
C LYS A 521 -17.68 11.48 0.50
N THR A 522 -16.89 10.71 -0.25
CA THR A 522 -15.51 10.39 0.11
C THR A 522 -14.62 11.64 0.07
N LEU A 523 -14.70 12.45 -0.99
CA LEU A 523 -13.94 13.70 -1.09
C LEU A 523 -14.26 14.65 0.07
N ASN A 524 -15.54 14.81 0.39
CA ASN A 524 -15.97 15.65 1.52
C ASN A 524 -15.47 15.12 2.88
N ARG A 525 -15.36 13.79 3.05
CA ARG A 525 -14.75 13.21 4.26
C ARG A 525 -13.25 13.46 4.32
N MET A 526 -12.54 13.41 3.20
CA MET A 526 -11.10 13.70 3.13
C MET A 526 -10.80 15.14 3.54
N ARG A 527 -11.60 16.11 3.06
CA ARG A 527 -11.46 17.53 3.49
C ARG A 527 -11.62 17.69 4.99
N ARG A 528 -12.56 16.96 5.62
CA ARG A 528 -12.77 17.03 7.08
C ARG A 528 -11.60 16.51 7.90
N ILE A 529 -10.73 15.70 7.32
CA ILE A 529 -9.55 15.16 7.99
C ILE A 529 -8.25 15.87 7.60
N GLY A 530 -8.32 17.01 6.89
CA GLY A 530 -7.19 17.87 6.63
C GLY A 530 -6.62 17.82 5.21
N VAL A 531 -7.37 17.33 4.23
CA VAL A 531 -7.02 17.49 2.81
C VAL A 531 -7.45 18.90 2.40
N ASP A 532 -6.49 19.74 2.00
CA ASP A 532 -6.71 21.14 1.68
C ASP A 532 -7.30 21.34 0.29
N GLU A 533 -6.84 20.55 -0.69
CA GLU A 533 -7.21 20.73 -2.10
C GLU A 533 -7.47 19.39 -2.79
N VAL A 534 -8.49 19.34 -3.64
CA VAL A 534 -8.80 18.22 -4.53
C VAL A 534 -8.74 18.71 -5.97
N VAL A 535 -7.86 18.13 -6.79
CA VAL A 535 -7.63 18.51 -8.19
C VAL A 535 -7.94 17.35 -9.11
N MET A 536 -8.61 17.60 -10.23
CA MET A 536 -8.84 16.59 -11.27
C MET A 536 -7.93 16.83 -12.47
N LEU A 537 -7.31 15.76 -12.97
CA LEU A 537 -6.57 15.75 -14.23
C LEU A 537 -7.31 14.86 -15.25
N THR A 538 -7.55 15.39 -16.45
CA THR A 538 -8.25 14.63 -17.50
C THR A 538 -7.78 15.00 -18.89
N GLY A 539 -7.85 14.04 -19.83
CA GLY A 539 -7.65 14.28 -21.27
C GLY A 539 -8.90 14.79 -21.97
N ASP A 540 -10.05 14.87 -21.28
CA ASP A 540 -11.31 15.33 -21.88
C ASP A 540 -11.33 16.83 -22.12
N SER A 541 -12.36 17.30 -22.85
CA SER A 541 -12.60 18.70 -23.10
C SER A 541 -12.87 19.48 -21.80
N LYS A 542 -12.64 20.79 -21.86
CA LYS A 542 -12.85 21.70 -20.71
C LYS A 542 -14.28 21.69 -20.20
N GLU A 543 -15.25 21.59 -21.10
CA GLU A 543 -16.68 21.56 -20.77
C GLU A 543 -17.02 20.32 -19.94
N VAL A 544 -16.57 19.14 -20.38
CA VAL A 544 -16.80 17.87 -19.67
C VAL A 544 -16.11 17.87 -18.31
N ALA A 545 -14.88 18.40 -18.26
CA ALA A 545 -14.13 18.50 -17.02
C ALA A 545 -14.81 19.44 -16.02
N ALA A 546 -15.31 20.60 -16.47
CA ALA A 546 -16.01 21.56 -15.64
C ALA A 546 -17.29 20.97 -15.03
N ASP A 547 -18.08 20.24 -15.82
CA ASP A 547 -19.31 19.59 -15.35
C ASP A 547 -19.05 18.58 -14.24
N VAL A 548 -18.03 17.73 -14.41
CA VAL A 548 -17.64 16.74 -13.40
C VAL A 548 -17.09 17.42 -12.15
N ALA A 549 -16.22 18.41 -12.31
CA ALA A 549 -15.65 19.15 -11.18
C ALA A 549 -16.73 19.82 -10.34
N HIS A 550 -17.70 20.48 -10.98
CA HIS A 550 -18.83 21.11 -10.29
C HIS A 550 -19.73 20.08 -9.60
N ALA A 551 -20.05 18.96 -10.26
CA ALA A 551 -20.89 17.92 -9.68
C ALA A 551 -20.26 17.26 -8.44
N MET A 552 -18.91 17.17 -8.40
CA MET A 552 -18.14 16.52 -7.33
C MET A 552 -17.60 17.49 -6.29
N ASP A 553 -17.84 18.80 -6.44
CA ASP A 553 -17.25 19.87 -5.60
C ASP A 553 -15.71 19.82 -5.62
N ILE A 554 -15.09 19.62 -6.78
CA ILE A 554 -13.64 19.59 -6.96
C ILE A 554 -13.10 21.02 -7.02
N ASP A 555 -12.00 21.31 -6.32
CA ASP A 555 -11.47 22.66 -6.12
C ASP A 555 -10.75 23.19 -7.36
N GLY A 556 -10.09 22.31 -8.13
CA GLY A 556 -9.40 22.65 -9.35
C GLY A 556 -9.41 21.53 -10.38
N TYR A 557 -9.35 21.85 -11.67
CA TYR A 557 -9.22 20.84 -12.71
C TYR A 557 -8.32 21.31 -13.85
N HIS A 558 -7.66 20.35 -14.48
CA HIS A 558 -6.91 20.56 -15.71
C HIS A 558 -7.43 19.58 -16.78
N ALA A 559 -7.86 20.13 -17.90
CA ALA A 559 -8.45 19.39 -19.02
C ALA A 559 -7.49 19.33 -20.22
N GLU A 560 -7.76 18.43 -21.17
CA GLU A 560 -6.99 18.29 -22.41
C GLU A 560 -5.51 17.93 -22.19
N ILE A 561 -5.22 17.20 -21.09
CA ILE A 561 -3.85 16.85 -20.69
C ILE A 561 -3.44 15.51 -21.33
N LEU A 562 -2.26 15.50 -21.92
CA LEU A 562 -1.63 14.26 -22.38
C LEU A 562 -1.15 13.40 -21.19
N PRO A 563 -1.15 12.06 -21.31
CA PRO A 563 -0.71 11.18 -20.22
C PRO A 563 0.69 11.51 -19.67
N GLU A 564 1.63 11.89 -20.54
CA GLU A 564 2.99 12.28 -20.19
C GLU A 564 3.08 13.60 -19.39
N ASP A 565 2.12 14.51 -19.58
CA ASP A 565 2.10 15.80 -18.89
C ASP A 565 1.45 15.74 -17.51
N LYS A 566 0.63 14.73 -17.21
CA LYS A 566 0.04 14.53 -15.88
C LYS A 566 1.09 14.47 -14.78
N ALA A 567 2.24 13.82 -15.05
CA ALA A 567 3.35 13.75 -14.10
C ALA A 567 3.95 15.13 -13.80
N ASN A 568 4.00 16.04 -14.79
CA ASN A 568 4.52 17.38 -14.60
C ASN A 568 3.60 18.22 -13.68
N TYR A 569 2.28 18.10 -13.83
CA TYR A 569 1.31 18.76 -12.94
C TYR A 569 1.43 18.24 -11.51
N VAL A 570 1.57 16.93 -11.31
CA VAL A 570 1.81 16.35 -9.99
C VAL A 570 3.08 16.91 -9.35
N MET A 571 4.19 16.99 -10.10
CA MET A 571 5.45 17.55 -9.60
C MET A 571 5.34 19.06 -9.30
N GLU A 572 4.48 19.80 -9.98
CA GLU A 572 4.24 21.19 -9.69
C GLU A 572 3.47 21.37 -8.37
N LEU A 573 2.43 20.58 -8.16
CA LEU A 573 1.66 20.57 -6.91
C LEU A 573 2.51 20.15 -5.71
N GLN A 574 3.45 19.22 -5.87
CA GLN A 574 4.40 18.80 -4.82
C GLN A 574 5.29 19.94 -4.29
N LYS A 575 5.42 21.05 -5.01
CA LYS A 575 6.13 22.25 -4.50
C LYS A 575 5.37 22.94 -3.37
N ARG A 576 4.05 22.71 -3.27
CA ARG A 576 3.16 23.33 -2.28
C ARG A 576 2.87 22.43 -1.08
N GLY A 577 2.99 21.10 -1.23
CA GLY A 577 2.70 20.14 -0.17
C GLY A 577 2.77 18.68 -0.65
N ASN A 578 2.38 17.75 0.21
CA ASN A 578 2.36 16.33 -0.12
C ASN A 578 1.17 15.97 -1.01
N VAL A 579 1.45 15.34 -2.12
CA VAL A 579 0.46 15.01 -3.16
C VAL A 579 0.15 13.52 -3.16
N MET A 580 -1.15 13.20 -3.03
CA MET A 580 -1.68 11.86 -3.30
C MET A 580 -2.32 11.85 -4.69
N MET A 581 -1.73 11.12 -5.64
CA MET A 581 -2.31 10.88 -6.97
C MET A 581 -3.10 9.58 -6.98
N VAL A 582 -4.35 9.64 -7.43
CA VAL A 582 -5.22 8.46 -7.59
C VAL A 582 -5.56 8.28 -9.05
N GLY A 583 -5.33 7.08 -9.59
CA GLY A 583 -5.55 6.74 -10.98
C GLY A 583 -5.87 5.27 -11.17
N ASP A 584 -6.20 4.86 -12.41
CA ASP A 584 -6.45 3.46 -12.77
C ASP A 584 -5.15 2.70 -13.12
N GLY A 585 -4.05 3.42 -13.28
CA GLY A 585 -2.68 2.91 -13.39
C GLY A 585 -2.19 2.54 -14.78
N ILE A 586 -3.03 2.51 -15.82
CA ILE A 586 -2.56 2.19 -17.18
C ILE A 586 -1.95 3.44 -17.82
N ASN A 587 -2.73 4.51 -17.88
CA ASN A 587 -2.32 5.78 -18.48
C ASN A 587 -1.61 6.70 -17.48
N ASP A 588 -1.84 6.51 -16.19
CA ASP A 588 -1.37 7.36 -15.10
C ASP A 588 -0.12 6.84 -14.41
N ALA A 589 0.45 5.70 -14.87
CA ALA A 589 1.63 5.09 -14.25
C ALA A 589 2.78 6.08 -13.98
N PRO A 590 3.12 7.01 -14.89
CA PRO A 590 4.12 8.04 -14.60
C PRO A 590 3.69 8.98 -13.46
N ALA A 591 2.44 9.48 -13.47
CA ALA A 591 1.94 10.41 -12.46
C ALA A 591 1.86 9.74 -11.07
N LEU A 592 1.36 8.48 -11.00
CA LEU A 592 1.35 7.66 -9.79
C LEU A 592 2.74 7.44 -9.23
N ALA A 593 3.69 7.23 -10.12
CA ALA A 593 5.06 6.99 -9.77
C ALA A 593 5.78 8.22 -9.23
N PHE A 594 5.43 9.43 -9.67
CA PHE A 594 6.05 10.69 -9.23
C PHE A 594 5.41 11.29 -8.00
N ALA A 595 4.14 11.01 -7.74
CA ALA A 595 3.45 11.49 -6.55
C ALA A 595 4.15 11.03 -5.25
N ASP A 596 3.98 11.78 -4.15
CA ASP A 596 4.43 11.34 -2.83
C ASP A 596 3.71 10.06 -2.42
N ILE A 597 2.46 9.91 -2.87
CA ILE A 597 1.67 8.69 -2.76
C ILE A 597 0.91 8.47 -4.07
N GLY A 598 1.31 7.46 -4.85
CA GLY A 598 0.51 6.97 -5.96
C GLY A 598 -0.46 5.91 -5.48
N VAL A 599 -1.74 6.06 -5.76
CA VAL A 599 -2.81 5.13 -5.39
C VAL A 599 -3.49 4.61 -6.64
N SER A 600 -3.49 3.29 -6.83
CA SER A 600 -4.31 2.63 -7.86
C SER A 600 -5.63 2.21 -7.26
N LEU A 601 -6.75 2.64 -7.87
CA LEU A 601 -8.11 2.33 -7.45
C LEU A 601 -8.82 1.46 -8.52
N GLY A 602 -9.35 0.28 -8.10
CA GLY A 602 -10.14 -0.59 -8.96
C GLY A 602 -9.73 -2.06 -8.90
N GLY A 603 -10.71 -2.98 -8.93
CA GLY A 603 -10.55 -4.38 -8.53
C GLY A 603 -9.76 -5.30 -9.46
N GLN A 604 -9.74 -5.08 -10.78
CA GLN A 604 -9.22 -6.05 -11.76
C GLN A 604 -8.24 -5.47 -12.80
N LYS A 605 -7.87 -4.20 -12.70
CA LYS A 605 -7.08 -3.54 -13.74
C LYS A 605 -5.59 -3.72 -13.50
N THR A 606 -5.01 -4.61 -14.28
CA THR A 606 -3.60 -4.83 -14.64
C THR A 606 -2.53 -4.84 -13.53
N ASP A 607 -1.72 -5.89 -13.56
CA ASP A 607 -0.47 -6.01 -12.76
C ASP A 607 0.44 -4.77 -12.89
N ILE A 608 0.39 -4.06 -14.03
CA ILE A 608 1.14 -2.82 -14.31
C ILE A 608 0.75 -1.67 -13.38
N ALA A 609 -0.55 -1.47 -13.16
CA ALA A 609 -1.06 -0.44 -12.25
C ALA A 609 -0.65 -0.71 -10.80
N ALA A 610 -0.80 -1.98 -10.39
CA ALA A 610 -0.39 -2.42 -9.07
C ALA A 610 1.13 -2.27 -8.88
N GLU A 611 1.95 -2.45 -9.91
CA GLU A 611 3.41 -2.32 -9.83
C GLU A 611 3.86 -0.86 -9.67
N SER A 612 3.22 0.07 -10.38
CA SER A 612 3.59 1.50 -10.40
C SER A 612 3.12 2.27 -9.17
N ALA A 613 1.99 1.89 -8.58
CA ALA A 613 1.41 2.58 -7.43
C ALA A 613 2.09 2.18 -6.10
N ALA A 614 2.20 3.15 -5.19
CA ALA A 614 2.64 2.94 -3.81
C ALA A 614 1.58 2.20 -2.97
N ILE A 615 0.31 2.43 -3.30
CA ILE A 615 -0.85 1.85 -2.65
C ILE A 615 -1.78 1.29 -3.73
N THR A 616 -2.27 0.08 -3.53
CA THR A 616 -3.26 -0.54 -4.41
C THR A 616 -4.53 -0.84 -3.64
N ILE A 617 -5.66 -0.31 -4.10
CA ILE A 617 -6.98 -0.56 -3.51
C ILE A 617 -7.74 -1.49 -4.46
N ARG A 618 -7.98 -2.73 -4.01
CA ARG A 618 -8.62 -3.79 -4.80
C ARG A 618 -10.15 -3.77 -4.76
N SER A 619 -10.73 -2.67 -4.33
CA SER A 619 -12.18 -2.45 -4.22
C SER A 619 -12.63 -1.35 -5.15
N GLU A 620 -13.86 -1.44 -5.63
CA GLU A 620 -14.52 -0.39 -6.39
C GLU A 620 -15.07 0.74 -5.48
N ASP A 621 -15.07 0.52 -4.13
CA ASP A 621 -15.54 1.50 -3.15
C ASP A 621 -14.52 2.65 -2.95
N PRO A 622 -14.84 3.89 -3.38
CA PRO A 622 -13.95 5.04 -3.17
C PRO A 622 -13.76 5.38 -1.69
N GLY A 623 -14.64 4.92 -0.79
CA GLY A 623 -14.50 5.10 0.65
C GLY A 623 -13.21 4.52 1.22
N LYS A 624 -12.60 3.55 0.54
CA LYS A 624 -11.29 2.98 0.90
C LYS A 624 -10.15 4.00 0.83
N LEU A 625 -10.24 5.01 -0.04
CA LEU A 625 -9.29 6.12 -0.11
C LEU A 625 -9.27 6.89 1.23
N PHE A 626 -10.45 7.23 1.75
CA PHE A 626 -10.57 7.86 3.06
C PHE A 626 -10.03 6.97 4.18
N ASN A 627 -10.32 5.66 4.13
CA ASN A 627 -9.83 4.72 5.12
C ASN A 627 -8.29 4.65 5.13
N ALA A 628 -7.65 4.72 3.96
CA ALA A 628 -6.20 4.75 3.85
C ALA A 628 -5.60 5.98 4.58
N LEU A 629 -6.13 7.18 4.33
CA LEU A 629 -5.71 8.41 5.02
C LEU A 629 -5.92 8.29 6.54
N GLN A 630 -7.08 7.79 6.98
CA GLN A 630 -7.39 7.62 8.39
C GLN A 630 -6.44 6.63 9.09
N ILE A 631 -6.02 5.55 8.40
CA ILE A 631 -5.03 4.60 8.93
C ILE A 631 -3.68 5.32 9.11
N GLY A 632 -3.23 6.11 8.15
CA GLY A 632 -2.01 6.90 8.26
C GLY A 632 -2.04 7.84 9.47
N GLN A 633 -3.06 8.69 9.57
CA GLN A 633 -3.21 9.67 10.66
C GLN A 633 -3.24 8.99 12.03
N ARG A 634 -4.08 7.97 12.20
CA ARG A 634 -4.19 7.24 13.46
C ARG A 634 -2.86 6.58 13.85
N THR A 635 -2.10 6.08 12.88
CA THR A 635 -0.80 5.46 13.13
C THR A 635 0.20 6.48 13.65
N MET A 636 0.26 7.65 13.02
CA MET A 636 1.16 8.72 13.45
C MET A 636 0.75 9.31 14.80
N GLU A 637 -0.55 9.42 15.10
CA GLU A 637 -1.02 9.79 16.44
C GLU A 637 -0.52 8.82 17.53
N VAL A 638 -0.62 7.50 17.27
CA VAL A 638 -0.14 6.48 18.22
C VAL A 638 1.39 6.57 18.37
N ILE A 639 2.13 6.76 17.29
CA ILE A 639 3.58 6.94 17.33
C ILE A 639 3.95 8.17 18.16
N ASN A 640 3.29 9.30 17.96
CA ASN A 640 3.53 10.52 18.73
C ASN A 640 3.18 10.37 20.20
N GLN A 641 2.10 9.67 20.54
CA GLN A 641 1.76 9.31 21.93
C GLN A 641 2.88 8.47 22.56
N ASN A 642 3.37 7.47 21.84
CA ASN A 642 4.46 6.60 22.31
C ASN A 642 5.77 7.37 22.51
N PHE A 643 6.10 8.29 21.62
CA PHE A 643 7.27 9.16 21.75
C PHE A 643 7.17 10.02 23.00
N THR A 644 6.04 10.70 23.17
CA THR A 644 5.80 11.56 24.33
C THR A 644 5.86 10.76 25.64
N ALA A 645 5.21 9.59 25.69
CA ALA A 645 5.22 8.73 26.87
C ALA A 645 6.63 8.22 27.19
N THR A 646 7.37 7.73 26.20
CA THR A 646 8.75 7.24 26.38
C THR A 646 9.67 8.33 26.90
N ILE A 647 9.62 9.51 26.28
CA ILE A 647 10.48 10.64 26.68
C ILE A 647 10.11 11.10 28.11
N LEU A 648 8.82 11.27 28.39
CA LEU A 648 8.37 11.75 29.70
C LEU A 648 8.73 10.77 30.83
N VAL A 649 8.40 9.48 30.68
CA VAL A 649 8.64 8.47 31.71
C VAL A 649 10.13 8.26 31.94
N ASN A 650 10.93 8.12 30.88
CA ASN A 650 12.35 7.89 31.02
C ASN A 650 13.09 9.12 31.57
N SER A 651 12.74 10.33 31.13
CA SER A 651 13.32 11.56 31.69
C SER A 651 12.98 11.74 33.18
N THR A 652 11.74 11.41 33.57
CA THR A 652 11.33 11.44 34.98
C THR A 652 12.12 10.41 35.81
N ALA A 653 12.26 9.19 35.31
CA ALA A 653 13.05 8.15 35.97
C ALA A 653 14.51 8.55 36.07
N MET A 654 15.12 9.14 35.03
CA MET A 654 16.48 9.69 35.07
C MET A 654 16.65 10.76 36.15
N LEU A 655 15.70 11.71 36.21
CA LEU A 655 15.75 12.78 37.22
C LEU A 655 15.64 12.22 38.62
N LEU A 656 14.70 11.32 38.90
CA LEU A 656 14.55 10.67 40.20
C LEU A 656 15.80 9.84 40.57
N GLY A 657 16.38 9.16 39.58
CA GLY A 657 17.62 8.41 39.76
C GLY A 657 18.83 9.32 40.08
N ALA A 658 18.96 10.45 39.36
CA ALA A 658 19.98 11.46 39.61
C ALA A 658 19.88 12.08 41.03
N LEU A 659 18.63 12.33 41.47
CA LEU A 659 18.35 12.80 42.85
C LEU A 659 18.55 11.72 43.93
N GLY A 660 18.82 10.46 43.53
CA GLY A 660 18.96 9.33 44.46
C GLY A 660 17.66 8.87 45.12
N LYS A 661 16.51 9.22 44.53
CA LYS A 661 15.17 8.85 45.03
C LYS A 661 14.76 7.44 44.66
N ILE A 662 15.34 6.87 43.61
CA ILE A 662 15.09 5.50 43.14
C ILE A 662 16.44 4.76 42.99
N SER A 663 16.40 3.44 43.14
CA SER A 663 17.59 2.58 42.90
C SER A 663 17.69 2.24 41.40
N PRO A 664 18.89 1.79 40.91
CA PRO A 664 19.07 1.34 39.52
C PRO A 664 18.09 0.25 39.10
N LEU A 665 17.70 -0.64 40.02
CA LEU A 665 16.69 -1.67 39.76
C LEU A 665 15.34 -1.06 39.45
N TRP A 666 14.87 -0.12 40.25
CA TRP A 666 13.56 0.54 39.97
C TRP A 666 13.60 1.41 38.74
N ALA A 667 14.71 2.08 38.45
CA ALA A 667 14.92 2.82 37.21
C ALA A 667 14.75 1.90 35.99
N ALA A 668 15.38 0.72 36.01
CA ALA A 668 15.26 -0.28 34.96
C ALA A 668 13.84 -0.90 34.85
N VAL A 669 13.17 -1.15 35.99
CA VAL A 669 11.78 -1.65 36.01
C VAL A 669 10.85 -0.61 35.36
N ILE A 670 10.94 0.66 35.73
CA ILE A 670 10.11 1.73 35.15
C ILE A 670 10.33 1.84 33.64
N HIS A 671 11.61 1.90 33.22
CA HIS A 671 11.98 1.98 31.82
C HIS A 671 11.42 0.81 30.97
N ASN A 672 11.65 -0.43 31.41
CA ASN A 672 11.22 -1.63 30.68
C ASN A 672 9.69 -1.76 30.67
N THR A 673 9.01 -1.40 31.77
CA THR A 673 7.54 -1.38 31.81
C THR A 673 6.98 -0.33 30.85
N ALA A 674 7.58 0.86 30.78
CA ALA A 674 7.21 1.90 29.84
C ALA A 674 7.38 1.42 28.37
N THR A 675 8.52 0.78 28.07
CA THR A 675 8.79 0.20 26.75
C THR A 675 7.72 -0.83 26.35
N LEU A 676 7.40 -1.76 27.24
CA LEU A 676 6.34 -2.75 27.00
C LEU A 676 4.98 -2.06 26.79
N ALA A 677 4.65 -1.07 27.59
CA ALA A 677 3.39 -0.33 27.50
C ALA A 677 3.23 0.38 26.14
N VAL A 678 4.29 1.05 25.64
CA VAL A 678 4.21 1.74 24.32
C VAL A 678 4.15 0.75 23.15
N VAL A 679 4.78 -0.42 23.25
CA VAL A 679 4.66 -1.47 22.23
C VAL A 679 3.23 -2.04 22.22
N LEU A 680 2.63 -2.30 23.39
CA LEU A 680 1.24 -2.73 23.50
C LEU A 680 0.27 -1.64 23.02
N ASN A 681 0.56 -0.36 23.25
CA ASN A 681 -0.20 0.75 22.71
C ASN A 681 -0.17 0.77 21.17
N SER A 682 0.97 0.46 20.55
CA SER A 682 1.10 0.30 19.09
C SER A 682 0.23 -0.84 18.56
N ALA A 683 0.18 -1.97 19.27
CA ALA A 683 -0.66 -3.12 18.90
C ALA A 683 -2.18 -2.79 18.94
N ARG A 684 -2.60 -1.71 19.62
CA ARG A 684 -3.99 -1.20 19.63
C ARG A 684 -4.51 -0.85 18.22
N ILE A 685 -3.62 -0.55 17.26
CA ILE A 685 -3.97 -0.30 15.86
C ILE A 685 -4.67 -1.52 15.24
N LEU A 686 -4.31 -2.74 15.67
CA LEU A 686 -4.92 -4.01 15.20
C LEU A 686 -6.38 -4.19 15.68
N GLY A 687 -6.79 -3.50 16.73
CA GLY A 687 -8.14 -3.59 17.28
C GLY A 687 -9.18 -2.97 16.34
N PRO A 688 -10.47 -3.41 16.44
CA PRO A 688 -11.54 -2.78 15.70
C PRO A 688 -11.55 -1.29 16.04
N GLY A 689 -11.34 -0.45 15.04
CA GLY A 689 -11.44 0.99 15.23
C GLY A 689 -12.80 1.31 15.83
N LYS A 690 -12.84 1.80 17.07
CA LYS A 690 -14.04 2.46 17.61
C LYS A 690 -14.18 3.78 16.83
N GLY A 691 -14.49 3.65 15.54
CA GLY A 691 -14.96 4.75 14.73
C GLY A 691 -16.39 5.09 15.10
N LYS A 692 -16.60 5.64 16.28
CA LYS A 692 -17.71 6.56 16.45
C LYS A 692 -17.25 7.87 15.80
N LEU A 693 -17.63 8.02 14.56
CA LEU A 693 -17.71 9.31 13.89
C LEU A 693 -18.48 10.27 14.82
N ARG A 694 -17.78 11.29 15.33
CA ARG A 694 -18.40 12.55 15.69
C ARG A 694 -18.39 13.48 14.48
#